data_9b4f5a05bcddeb9a224f566ded53ad6d
#
_entry.id   9b4f5a05bcddeb9a224f566ded53ad6d
#
_cell.length_a   1.000
_cell.length_b   1.000
_cell.length_c   1.000
_cell.angle_alpha   90.00
_cell.angle_beta   90.00
_cell.angle_gamma   90.00
#
_symmetry.space_group_name_H-M   'P 1'
#
loop_
_entity.id
_entity.type
_entity.pdbx_description
1 polymer ?
#
loop_
_entity_poly.entity_id
_entity_poly.type
_entity_poly.pdbx_seq_one_letter_code
_entity_poly.pdbx_strand_id
1 'polypeptide(L)'
;LKRTPTRFVRWIVTLVVVGTLGIATTATASALYHRFQHTRLINSDDYKAKFGKWEVVTLPNDIDANIIHSIVLPTGKLLLIAGSGNDHHNSDKSIYTSLIFDPETRTAKRIETPQDLFCSDHAYLPDGTVLIAGGTQSYEVLPANLTHAGGYMTIRNENPDHPAFVPKGTIFTGKDSGKVYRSDRDITIPAASKDPVTYKVSATDRNVYVAAEDAGTDGVWDRNDHYQIGGLTYEEQQNLYGFAPEMALKKKEYQGIDSSFVFNPWTETYAAVGSMAYARWYPTLTRLPDGKVIVLSGLDGSGRILDGQTEIYDPDTKVWTERDDLRRYFPTYPSVFQTATPGKLFFSGPSTGWGPAEEHRDPGLWNLNDNSFQLVPGIRDPNMLETGSSTWLGPVQDQRLLVVGGGGVGDSDLSTGRIDIVDLKAEQPKFEPFATLPRGTRYPNLVTLPSGDVFITNGANDYRGRGASDILASYLLDQQGGLHPMADPTVGRDYHSSAVLLPSGQIMTEGSNPLFADRKNTLPGKFERRIEIYTPPYLFKPDGGAVARPGISGGPDEIQRGGVFDFQVRNGVAGVAASEIKYARLMTPSAITHVTDTNQRVIDLPFTPTEQGISVSLPDNPAIAPSGYYMLFVVDAAGVPSVAKWVHLG
;
A
#
# COMPACT_ATOMS: atom_id res chain seq x y z
N LEU A 1 47.31 64.14 -22.19
CA LEU A 1 46.12 63.65 -22.94
C LEU A 1 45.75 62.28 -22.46
N LYS A 2 44.82 62.17 -21.50
CA LYS A 2 44.19 60.91 -21.06
C LYS A 2 42.98 60.67 -21.95
N ARG A 3 43.05 59.67 -22.84
CA ARG A 3 41.86 59.15 -23.56
C ARG A 3 41.23 58.07 -22.69
N THR A 4 40.01 58.27 -22.28
CA THR A 4 39.16 57.36 -21.51
C THR A 4 38.66 56.18 -22.37
N PRO A 5 38.72 54.93 -21.88
CA PRO A 5 38.28 53.73 -22.63
C PRO A 5 36.79 53.42 -22.46
N THR A 6 35.94 54.43 -22.15
CA THR A 6 34.56 54.24 -21.72
C THR A 6 33.54 53.92 -22.82
N ARG A 7 33.85 54.19 -24.09
CA ARG A 7 32.91 53.87 -25.19
C ARG A 7 33.00 52.42 -25.67
N PHE A 8 34.18 51.89 -25.76
CA PHE A 8 34.41 50.50 -26.24
C PHE A 8 33.86 49.44 -25.27
N VAL A 9 34.05 49.62 -23.97
CA VAL A 9 33.52 48.74 -22.91
C VAL A 9 31.99 48.78 -22.89
N ARG A 10 31.35 49.94 -23.09
CA ARG A 10 29.89 50.03 -23.19
C ARG A 10 29.32 49.28 -24.39
N TRP A 11 29.98 49.27 -25.54
CA TRP A 11 29.54 48.53 -26.72
C TRP A 11 29.67 47.02 -26.52
N ILE A 12 30.74 46.54 -25.90
CA ILE A 12 30.92 45.11 -25.58
C ILE A 12 29.87 44.66 -24.58
N VAL A 13 29.61 45.40 -23.50
CA VAL A 13 28.59 45.08 -22.51
C VAL A 13 27.19 45.08 -23.15
N THR A 14 26.88 46.04 -24.01
CA THR A 14 25.59 46.09 -24.73
C THR A 14 25.43 44.93 -25.70
N LEU A 15 26.47 44.54 -26.45
CA LEU A 15 26.45 43.37 -27.34
C LEU A 15 26.32 42.04 -26.56
N VAL A 16 26.97 41.90 -25.41
CA VAL A 16 26.84 40.73 -24.55
C VAL A 16 25.44 40.65 -23.95
N VAL A 17 24.88 41.74 -23.45
CA VAL A 17 23.53 41.79 -22.89
C VAL A 17 22.46 41.53 -23.97
N VAL A 18 22.58 42.11 -25.16
CA VAL A 18 21.65 41.85 -26.28
C VAL A 18 21.82 40.42 -26.79
N GLY A 19 23.05 39.87 -26.84
CA GLY A 19 23.31 38.49 -27.21
C GLY A 19 22.75 37.50 -26.20
N THR A 20 22.93 37.73 -24.90
CA THR A 20 22.37 36.87 -23.85
C THR A 20 20.85 36.94 -23.76
N LEU A 21 20.25 38.14 -23.93
CA LEU A 21 18.81 38.29 -24.04
C LEU A 21 18.25 37.62 -25.31
N GLY A 22 18.94 37.72 -26.44
CA GLY A 22 18.57 37.02 -27.67
C GLY A 22 18.61 35.52 -27.55
N ILE A 23 19.65 34.95 -26.90
CA ILE A 23 19.79 33.52 -26.66
C ILE A 23 18.74 33.04 -25.64
N ALA A 24 18.50 33.82 -24.57
CA ALA A 24 17.48 33.50 -23.58
C ALA A 24 16.06 33.51 -24.18
N THR A 25 15.75 34.48 -25.02
CA THR A 25 14.43 34.57 -25.70
C THR A 25 14.24 33.45 -26.74
N THR A 26 15.28 33.09 -27.49
CA THR A 26 15.21 31.97 -28.46
C THR A 26 15.10 30.61 -27.76
N ALA A 27 15.82 30.40 -26.65
CA ALA A 27 15.71 29.17 -25.84
C ALA A 27 14.31 29.04 -25.22
N THR A 28 13.78 30.13 -24.70
CA THR A 28 12.42 30.19 -24.12
C THR A 28 11.35 29.96 -25.20
N ALA A 29 11.48 30.59 -26.36
CA ALA A 29 10.58 30.40 -27.48
C ALA A 29 10.63 28.95 -28.03
N SER A 30 11.83 28.36 -28.11
CA SER A 30 12.01 26.97 -28.51
C SER A 30 11.36 26.01 -27.48
N ALA A 31 11.56 26.22 -26.20
CA ALA A 31 10.95 25.43 -25.16
C ALA A 31 9.40 25.53 -25.18
N LEU A 32 8.86 26.72 -25.38
CA LEU A 32 7.41 26.94 -25.52
C LEU A 32 6.87 26.26 -26.79
N TYR A 33 7.60 26.33 -27.90
CA TYR A 33 7.23 25.66 -29.14
C TYR A 33 7.23 24.14 -28.97
N HIS A 34 8.27 23.56 -28.38
CA HIS A 34 8.33 22.11 -28.09
C HIS A 34 7.20 21.68 -27.15
N ARG A 35 6.92 22.45 -26.11
CA ARG A 35 5.79 22.22 -25.20
C ARG A 35 4.45 22.27 -25.94
N PHE A 36 4.27 23.24 -26.84
CA PHE A 36 3.06 23.35 -27.67
C PHE A 36 2.91 22.15 -28.61
N GLN A 37 3.99 21.76 -29.31
CA GLN A 37 3.98 20.58 -30.19
C GLN A 37 3.71 19.28 -29.41
N HIS A 38 4.33 19.11 -28.26
CA HIS A 38 4.07 17.97 -27.37
C HIS A 38 2.61 17.96 -26.90
N THR A 39 2.09 19.08 -26.41
CA THR A 39 0.67 19.18 -25.98
C THR A 39 -0.28 18.87 -27.14
N ARG A 40 0.03 19.33 -28.35
CA ARG A 40 -0.77 19.01 -29.53
C ARG A 40 -0.71 17.52 -29.87
N LEU A 41 0.47 16.91 -29.78
CA LEU A 41 0.65 15.48 -30.03
C LEU A 41 -0.16 14.63 -29.07
N ILE A 42 0.01 14.79 -27.76
CA ILE A 42 -0.66 13.97 -26.72
C ILE A 42 -2.19 14.18 -26.68
N ASN A 43 -2.69 15.25 -27.28
CA ASN A 43 -4.12 15.51 -27.45
C ASN A 43 -4.64 15.15 -28.85
N SER A 44 -3.77 14.66 -29.76
CA SER A 44 -4.23 14.20 -31.07
C SER A 44 -5.04 12.91 -30.93
N ASP A 45 -5.95 12.71 -31.87
CA ASP A 45 -6.85 11.56 -31.85
C ASP A 45 -6.09 10.24 -32.04
N ASP A 46 -5.12 10.22 -32.96
CA ASP A 46 -4.24 9.06 -33.18
C ASP A 46 -3.44 8.70 -31.92
N TYR A 47 -2.94 9.69 -31.15
CA TYR A 47 -2.20 9.45 -29.94
C TYR A 47 -3.10 8.85 -28.85
N LYS A 48 -4.27 9.43 -28.60
CA LYS A 48 -5.24 8.92 -27.63
C LYS A 48 -5.69 7.50 -27.93
N ALA A 49 -6.02 7.24 -29.21
CA ALA A 49 -6.44 5.90 -29.65
C ALA A 49 -5.35 4.84 -29.53
N LYS A 50 -4.07 5.24 -29.53
CA LYS A 50 -2.94 4.32 -29.44
C LYS A 50 -2.37 4.17 -28.04
N PHE A 51 -2.30 5.26 -27.28
CA PHE A 51 -1.57 5.32 -26.02
C PHE A 51 -2.45 5.68 -24.81
N GLY A 52 -3.69 6.12 -25.04
CA GLY A 52 -4.55 6.67 -24.00
C GLY A 52 -4.24 8.13 -23.67
N LYS A 53 -4.82 8.63 -22.58
CA LYS A 53 -4.71 10.03 -22.17
C LYS A 53 -4.71 10.19 -20.67
N TRP A 54 -3.79 11.01 -20.15
CA TRP A 54 -3.79 11.47 -18.78
C TRP A 54 -4.50 12.81 -18.62
N GLU A 55 -5.22 12.97 -17.52
CA GLU A 55 -5.87 14.22 -17.11
C GLU A 55 -5.58 14.48 -15.62
N VAL A 56 -5.10 15.69 -15.32
CA VAL A 56 -4.84 16.13 -13.95
C VAL A 56 -6.11 16.68 -13.33
N VAL A 57 -6.44 16.22 -12.13
CA VAL A 57 -7.48 16.76 -11.26
C VAL A 57 -6.81 17.41 -10.06
N THR A 58 -7.04 18.70 -9.86
CA THR A 58 -6.53 19.44 -8.71
C THR A 58 -7.69 19.71 -7.75
N LEU A 59 -7.57 19.21 -6.53
CA LEU A 59 -8.53 19.49 -5.48
C LEU A 59 -8.37 20.93 -4.96
N PRO A 60 -9.44 21.57 -4.46
CA PRO A 60 -9.34 22.84 -3.76
C PRO A 60 -8.42 22.76 -2.54
N ASN A 61 -7.69 23.83 -2.22
CA ASN A 61 -6.68 23.84 -1.15
C ASN A 61 -7.23 23.55 0.25
N ASP A 62 -8.52 23.79 0.50
CA ASP A 62 -9.19 23.52 1.77
C ASP A 62 -9.56 22.05 1.98
N ILE A 63 -9.57 21.26 0.91
CA ILE A 63 -9.84 19.81 0.93
C ILE A 63 -8.66 18.97 0.47
N ASP A 64 -7.56 19.60 0.14
CA ASP A 64 -6.31 18.99 -0.31
C ASP A 64 -5.58 18.27 0.85
N ALA A 65 -4.97 17.12 0.59
CA ALA A 65 -4.32 16.29 1.60
C ALA A 65 -3.16 15.45 1.01
N ASN A 66 -2.26 15.02 1.89
CA ASN A 66 -1.17 14.09 1.56
C ASN A 66 -1.71 12.66 1.58
N ILE A 67 -2.32 12.19 0.49
CA ILE A 67 -2.97 10.89 0.42
C ILE A 67 -1.93 9.76 0.43
N ILE A 68 -2.17 8.74 1.25
CA ILE A 68 -1.30 7.57 1.43
C ILE A 68 -2.02 6.28 1.04
N HIS A 69 -3.34 6.21 1.26
CA HIS A 69 -4.15 5.03 0.99
C HIS A 69 -5.32 5.40 0.08
N SER A 70 -5.62 4.52 -0.88
CA SER A 70 -6.73 4.67 -1.82
C SER A 70 -7.58 3.41 -1.88
N ILE A 71 -8.87 3.54 -1.60
CA ILE A 71 -9.80 2.43 -1.46
C ILE A 71 -11.04 2.73 -2.31
N VAL A 72 -11.32 1.91 -3.32
CA VAL A 72 -12.52 2.02 -4.17
C VAL A 72 -13.71 1.43 -3.43
N LEU A 73 -14.74 2.22 -3.19
CA LEU A 73 -15.91 1.82 -2.41
C LEU A 73 -17.02 1.22 -3.29
N PRO A 74 -17.89 0.34 -2.74
CA PRO A 74 -19.06 -0.19 -3.46
C PRO A 74 -20.04 0.88 -3.95
N THR A 75 -19.93 2.10 -3.43
CA THR A 75 -20.71 3.27 -3.88
C THR A 75 -20.18 3.91 -5.16
N GLY A 76 -19.06 3.40 -5.72
CA GLY A 76 -18.35 3.99 -6.85
C GLY A 76 -17.40 5.14 -6.49
N LYS A 77 -17.44 5.63 -5.25
CA LYS A 77 -16.53 6.64 -4.72
C LYS A 77 -15.24 6.01 -4.18
N LEU A 78 -14.29 6.85 -3.76
CA LEU A 78 -13.05 6.41 -3.12
C LEU A 78 -12.94 7.00 -1.72
N LEU A 79 -12.50 6.16 -0.79
CA LEU A 79 -11.96 6.60 0.49
C LEU A 79 -10.46 6.82 0.31
N LEU A 80 -10.00 8.06 0.55
CA LEU A 80 -8.61 8.48 0.47
C LEU A 80 -8.15 8.85 1.89
N ILE A 81 -7.16 8.13 2.43
CA ILE A 81 -6.69 8.33 3.80
C ILE A 81 -5.30 8.93 3.79
N ALA A 82 -5.11 10.02 4.50
CA ALA A 82 -3.82 10.63 4.78
C ALA A 82 -3.36 10.36 6.22
N GLY A 83 -4.29 10.25 7.18
CA GLY A 83 -3.92 10.38 8.59
C GLY A 83 -3.23 11.74 8.81
N SER A 84 -2.08 11.75 9.46
CA SER A 84 -1.21 12.94 9.55
C SER A 84 -0.47 13.27 8.23
N GLY A 85 -0.48 12.36 7.24
CA GLY A 85 0.04 12.59 5.89
C GLY A 85 1.56 12.68 5.81
N ASN A 86 2.29 11.94 6.64
CA ASN A 86 3.74 12.01 6.78
C ASN A 86 4.24 13.43 7.15
N ASP A 87 3.46 14.12 7.97
CA ASP A 87 3.74 15.47 8.45
C ASP A 87 3.74 15.49 9.98
N HIS A 88 4.93 15.63 10.57
CA HIS A 88 5.14 15.65 12.02
C HIS A 88 4.30 16.71 12.72
N HIS A 89 4.14 17.90 12.10
CA HIS A 89 3.33 18.98 12.66
C HIS A 89 1.83 18.61 12.74
N ASN A 90 1.31 17.90 11.73
CA ASN A 90 -0.06 17.40 11.77
C ASN A 90 -0.24 16.36 12.87
N SER A 91 0.73 15.46 13.03
CA SER A 91 0.72 14.43 14.08
C SER A 91 0.72 15.07 15.48
N ASP A 92 1.63 16.03 15.73
CA ASP A 92 1.74 16.74 17.01
C ASP A 92 0.45 17.51 17.40
N LYS A 93 -0.29 17.96 16.40
CA LYS A 93 -1.56 18.67 16.59
C LYS A 93 -2.80 17.80 16.48
N SER A 94 -2.64 16.48 16.31
CA SER A 94 -3.75 15.54 16.08
C SER A 94 -4.64 15.94 14.91
N ILE A 95 -4.02 16.47 13.83
CA ILE A 95 -4.70 16.81 12.59
C ILE A 95 -4.65 15.61 11.64
N TYR A 96 -5.74 14.85 11.59
CA TYR A 96 -5.86 13.68 10.73
C TYR A 96 -6.87 13.92 9.63
N THR A 97 -6.57 13.42 8.43
CA THR A 97 -7.40 13.69 7.25
C THR A 97 -7.76 12.40 6.53
N SER A 98 -9.06 12.26 6.25
CA SER A 98 -9.61 11.35 5.26
C SER A 98 -10.55 12.12 4.33
N LEU A 99 -10.60 11.70 3.06
CA LEU A 99 -11.45 12.30 2.04
C LEU A 99 -12.34 11.23 1.42
N ILE A 100 -13.55 11.63 1.02
CA ILE A 100 -14.35 10.88 0.05
C ILE A 100 -14.21 11.60 -1.28
N PHE A 101 -13.65 10.92 -2.27
CA PHE A 101 -13.50 11.41 -3.64
C PHE A 101 -14.52 10.74 -4.57
N ASP A 102 -15.21 11.55 -5.35
CA ASP A 102 -16.13 11.08 -6.38
C ASP A 102 -15.43 11.25 -7.75
N PRO A 103 -15.07 10.14 -8.43
CA PRO A 103 -14.36 10.21 -9.70
C PRO A 103 -15.22 10.67 -10.87
N GLU A 104 -16.56 10.58 -10.78
CA GLU A 104 -17.48 11.04 -11.83
C GLU A 104 -17.60 12.55 -11.81
N THR A 105 -17.82 13.13 -10.63
CA THR A 105 -17.95 14.59 -10.45
C THR A 105 -16.61 15.28 -10.25
N ARG A 106 -15.53 14.51 -9.98
CA ARG A 106 -14.16 15.00 -9.69
C ARG A 106 -14.13 15.92 -8.46
N THR A 107 -14.96 15.62 -7.48
CA THR A 107 -15.06 16.38 -6.23
C THR A 107 -14.65 15.54 -5.03
N ALA A 108 -14.20 16.20 -3.97
CA ALA A 108 -13.87 15.54 -2.71
C ALA A 108 -14.49 16.30 -1.54
N LYS A 109 -14.70 15.57 -0.45
CA LYS A 109 -15.08 16.15 0.85
C LYS A 109 -14.27 15.53 1.97
N ARG A 110 -13.93 16.30 3.00
CA ARG A 110 -13.34 15.78 4.24
C ARG A 110 -14.37 15.05 5.05
N ILE A 111 -13.93 13.99 5.72
CA ILE A 111 -14.70 13.26 6.72
C ILE A 111 -13.90 13.19 8.02
N GLU A 112 -14.58 12.95 9.13
CA GLU A 112 -13.93 12.78 10.42
C GLU A 112 -13.01 11.55 10.40
N THR A 113 -11.78 11.72 10.88
CA THR A 113 -10.76 10.66 10.95
C THR A 113 -10.48 10.38 12.44
N PRO A 114 -10.73 9.16 12.93
CA PRO A 114 -10.80 8.92 14.37
C PRO A 114 -9.45 8.93 15.06
N GLN A 115 -8.37 8.63 14.34
CA GLN A 115 -7.01 8.51 14.85
C GLN A 115 -5.99 8.70 13.73
N ASP A 116 -4.69 8.72 14.03
CA ASP A 116 -3.66 8.78 12.99
C ASP A 116 -3.54 7.44 12.23
N LEU A 117 -4.33 7.34 11.16
CA LEU A 117 -4.33 6.19 10.27
C LEU A 117 -3.16 6.21 9.24
N PHE A 118 -2.24 7.15 9.38
CA PHE A 118 -1.00 7.16 8.60
C PHE A 118 -0.25 5.85 8.79
N CYS A 119 0.04 5.17 7.67
CA CYS A 119 0.73 3.88 7.66
C CYS A 119 0.00 2.74 8.40
N SER A 120 -1.35 2.77 8.41
CA SER A 120 -2.22 1.62 8.67
C SER A 120 -2.25 0.66 7.47
N ASP A 121 -3.06 -0.38 7.54
CA ASP A 121 -3.51 -1.12 6.35
C ASP A 121 -5.01 -1.38 6.41
N HIS A 122 -5.57 -1.91 5.31
CA HIS A 122 -7.01 -2.05 5.13
C HIS A 122 -7.39 -3.29 4.32
N ALA A 123 -8.56 -3.84 4.62
CA ALA A 123 -9.14 -4.97 3.89
C ALA A 123 -10.67 -4.85 3.80
N TYR A 124 -11.25 -5.29 2.67
CA TYR A 124 -12.71 -5.37 2.56
C TYR A 124 -13.27 -6.47 3.43
N LEU A 125 -14.40 -6.19 4.07
CA LEU A 125 -15.22 -7.17 4.76
C LEU A 125 -16.34 -7.69 3.85
N PRO A 126 -16.94 -8.85 4.17
CA PRO A 126 -17.99 -9.44 3.33
C PRO A 126 -19.18 -8.53 3.08
N ASP A 127 -19.58 -7.70 4.03
CA ASP A 127 -20.70 -6.75 3.95
C ASP A 127 -20.38 -5.46 3.15
N GLY A 128 -19.18 -5.35 2.57
CA GLY A 128 -18.73 -4.19 1.80
C GLY A 128 -18.16 -3.04 2.63
N THR A 129 -18.14 -3.17 3.95
CA THR A 129 -17.39 -2.25 4.81
C THR A 129 -15.88 -2.51 4.69
N VAL A 130 -15.06 -1.58 5.18
CA VAL A 130 -13.60 -1.68 5.11
C VAL A 130 -13.03 -1.68 6.51
N LEU A 131 -12.32 -2.75 6.87
CA LEU A 131 -11.51 -2.82 8.07
C LEU A 131 -10.22 -2.01 7.85
N ILE A 132 -9.90 -1.12 8.79
CA ILE A 132 -8.62 -0.39 8.85
C ILE A 132 -7.99 -0.71 10.20
N ALA A 133 -6.73 -1.14 10.22
CA ALA A 133 -6.06 -1.52 11.45
C ALA A 133 -4.60 -1.04 11.48
N GLY A 134 -4.13 -0.67 12.68
CA GLY A 134 -2.83 -0.06 12.86
C GLY A 134 -2.80 1.41 12.47
N GLY A 135 -1.62 1.96 12.40
CA GLY A 135 -1.36 3.39 12.12
C GLY A 135 -0.28 3.93 13.04
N THR A 136 -0.19 5.25 13.16
CA THR A 136 0.91 5.94 13.84
C THR A 136 0.54 6.42 15.23
N GLN A 137 1.28 5.97 16.25
CA GLN A 137 1.24 6.51 17.61
C GLN A 137 2.19 7.67 17.78
N SER A 138 3.40 7.52 17.27
CA SER A 138 4.40 8.59 17.26
C SER A 138 5.37 8.43 16.10
N TYR A 139 5.89 9.57 15.67
CA TYR A 139 6.90 9.65 14.61
C TYR A 139 8.27 9.23 15.12
N GLU A 140 9.16 8.90 14.18
CA GLU A 140 10.57 8.65 14.47
C GLU A 140 11.27 9.90 15.00
N VAL A 141 12.28 9.69 15.85
CA VAL A 141 13.16 10.77 16.29
C VAL A 141 14.59 10.39 15.95
N LEU A 142 15.22 11.20 15.10
CA LEU A 142 16.61 10.98 14.69
C LEU A 142 17.59 11.16 15.87
N PRO A 143 18.74 10.47 15.89
CA PRO A 143 19.70 10.54 17.00
C PRO A 143 20.16 11.96 17.35
N ALA A 144 20.30 12.84 16.34
CA ALA A 144 20.68 14.24 16.54
C ALA A 144 19.65 15.06 17.36
N ASN A 145 18.41 14.61 17.42
CA ASN A 145 17.31 15.28 18.11
C ASN A 145 16.97 14.59 19.46
N LEU A 146 17.63 13.49 19.80
CA LEU A 146 17.43 12.80 21.07
C LEU A 146 18.21 13.47 22.18
N THR A 147 17.53 13.79 23.26
CA THR A 147 18.12 14.38 24.47
C THR A 147 18.34 13.37 25.59
N HIS A 148 17.68 12.21 25.55
CA HIS A 148 17.72 11.16 26.55
C HIS A 148 17.96 9.81 25.87
N ALA A 149 18.77 8.97 26.51
CA ALA A 149 18.93 7.58 26.08
C ALA A 149 17.61 6.82 26.29
N GLY A 150 17.33 5.86 25.43
CA GLY A 150 16.13 5.06 25.52
C GLY A 150 16.24 3.76 24.71
N GLY A 151 15.17 3.00 24.74
CA GLY A 151 15.06 1.74 24.04
C GLY A 151 13.73 1.07 24.33
N TYR A 152 13.51 -0.13 23.76
CA TYR A 152 12.35 -0.91 24.15
C TYR A 152 12.61 -1.69 25.44
N MET A 153 11.63 -1.65 26.33
CA MET A 153 11.56 -2.44 27.54
C MET A 153 10.55 -3.56 27.33
N THR A 154 10.96 -4.80 27.44
CA THR A 154 10.04 -5.94 27.48
C THR A 154 9.55 -6.10 28.91
N ILE A 155 8.25 -6.00 29.10
CA ILE A 155 7.59 -6.23 30.39
C ILE A 155 7.02 -7.65 30.38
N ARG A 156 7.41 -8.45 31.33
CA ARG A 156 6.98 -9.85 31.49
C ARG A 156 5.99 -9.96 32.62
N ASN A 157 4.85 -10.59 32.34
CA ASN A 157 3.86 -10.99 33.33
C ASN A 157 3.84 -12.52 33.45
N GLU A 158 4.20 -13.04 34.63
CA GLU A 158 4.15 -14.46 34.97
C GLU A 158 2.91 -14.81 35.81
N ASN A 159 2.06 -13.83 36.13
CA ASN A 159 0.82 -14.02 36.87
C ASN A 159 -0.27 -14.60 35.93
N PRO A 160 -0.78 -15.82 36.17
CA PRO A 160 -1.82 -16.40 35.33
C PRO A 160 -3.24 -15.90 35.68
N ASP A 161 -3.42 -15.21 36.81
CA ASP A 161 -4.74 -14.86 37.30
C ASP A 161 -5.18 -13.45 36.86
N HIS A 162 -4.22 -12.54 36.60
CA HIS A 162 -4.52 -11.15 36.30
C HIS A 162 -3.62 -10.54 35.22
N PRO A 163 -4.18 -9.77 34.28
CA PRO A 163 -3.39 -8.89 33.44
C PRO A 163 -2.77 -7.77 34.29
N ALA A 164 -1.65 -7.20 33.84
CA ALA A 164 -0.99 -6.08 34.47
C ALA A 164 -1.16 -4.82 33.62
N PHE A 165 -1.53 -3.70 34.24
CA PHE A 165 -1.58 -2.39 33.59
C PHE A 165 -0.41 -1.54 34.06
N VAL A 166 0.39 -1.03 33.11
CA VAL A 166 1.54 -0.16 33.35
C VAL A 166 1.24 1.19 32.71
N PRO A 167 0.93 2.23 33.49
CA PRO A 167 0.59 3.55 32.97
C PRO A 167 1.83 4.27 32.40
N LYS A 168 1.59 5.20 31.51
CA LYS A 168 2.60 6.14 31.01
C LYS A 168 3.30 6.84 32.16
N GLY A 169 4.64 6.98 32.05
CA GLY A 169 5.47 7.59 33.10
C GLY A 169 5.86 6.64 34.23
N THR A 170 5.47 5.36 34.17
CA THR A 170 5.92 4.35 35.13
C THR A 170 7.44 4.27 35.13
N ILE A 171 8.00 4.23 36.34
CA ILE A 171 9.46 4.18 36.58
C ILE A 171 9.95 2.73 36.47
N PHE A 172 11.06 2.56 35.77
CA PHE A 172 11.81 1.33 35.66
C PHE A 172 13.23 1.57 36.19
N THR A 173 13.63 0.85 37.23
CA THR A 173 14.98 0.96 37.82
C THR A 173 15.80 -0.28 37.53
N GLY A 174 16.92 -0.11 36.83
CA GLY A 174 17.83 -1.22 36.48
C GLY A 174 18.48 -1.82 37.71
N LYS A 175 18.49 -3.17 37.81
CA LYS A 175 19.10 -3.90 38.93
C LYS A 175 20.62 -3.81 38.90
N ASP A 176 21.22 -3.90 37.72
CA ASP A 176 22.67 -3.88 37.54
C ASP A 176 23.17 -2.46 37.29
N SER A 177 22.45 -1.68 36.48
CA SER A 177 22.83 -0.33 36.10
C SER A 177 22.53 0.72 37.19
N GLY A 178 21.48 0.51 37.99
CA GLY A 178 20.92 1.51 38.88
C GLY A 178 20.25 2.69 38.16
N LYS A 179 20.20 2.66 36.82
CA LYS A 179 19.64 3.73 35.99
C LYS A 179 18.12 3.70 35.98
N VAL A 180 17.52 4.88 35.80
CA VAL A 180 16.07 5.08 35.88
C VAL A 180 15.54 5.50 34.52
N TYR A 181 14.46 4.83 34.11
CA TYR A 181 13.76 5.10 32.85
C TYR A 181 12.25 5.24 33.08
N ARG A 182 11.55 5.90 32.15
CA ARG A 182 10.09 6.07 32.20
C ARG A 182 9.45 5.59 30.91
N SER A 183 8.31 4.90 31.06
CA SER A 183 7.49 4.51 29.91
C SER A 183 6.87 5.73 29.22
N ASP A 184 6.82 5.71 27.87
CA ASP A 184 6.28 6.81 27.08
C ASP A 184 4.76 6.68 26.82
N ARG A 185 4.15 5.54 27.18
CA ARG A 185 2.71 5.24 26.98
C ARG A 185 2.17 4.28 28.02
N ASP A 186 0.82 4.20 28.06
CA ASP A 186 0.12 3.14 28.78
C ASP A 186 0.29 1.80 28.06
N ILE A 187 0.39 0.70 28.80
CA ILE A 187 0.44 -0.64 28.24
C ILE A 187 -0.22 -1.65 29.16
N THR A 188 -0.99 -2.57 28.59
CA THR A 188 -1.55 -3.73 29.29
C THR A 188 -0.80 -4.98 28.87
N ILE A 189 -0.30 -5.73 29.85
CA ILE A 189 0.34 -7.01 29.66
C ILE A 189 -0.68 -8.08 30.06
N PRO A 190 -1.15 -8.96 29.14
CA PRO A 190 -2.11 -10.00 29.46
C PRO A 190 -1.61 -10.90 30.61
N ALA A 191 -2.53 -11.60 31.27
CA ALA A 191 -2.18 -12.65 32.22
C ALA A 191 -1.37 -13.74 31.53
N ALA A 192 -0.47 -14.38 32.25
CA ALA A 192 0.25 -15.55 31.77
C ALA A 192 -0.73 -16.67 31.41
N SER A 193 -0.43 -17.44 30.38
CA SER A 193 -1.25 -18.60 30.02
C SER A 193 -0.94 -19.78 30.97
N LYS A 194 -1.98 -20.51 31.38
CA LYS A 194 -1.84 -21.70 32.22
C LYS A 194 -2.44 -22.90 31.48
N ASP A 195 -1.60 -23.87 31.20
CA ASP A 195 -2.06 -25.10 30.57
C ASP A 195 -3.03 -25.87 31.52
N PRO A 196 -4.25 -26.18 31.09
CA PRO A 196 -5.26 -26.77 31.96
C PRO A 196 -4.96 -28.24 32.36
N VAL A 197 -4.05 -28.88 31.65
CA VAL A 197 -3.69 -30.30 31.88
C VAL A 197 -2.38 -30.43 32.67
N THR A 198 -1.36 -29.73 32.22
CA THR A 198 -0.02 -29.78 32.83
C THR A 198 0.20 -28.76 33.94
N TYR A 199 -0.72 -27.78 34.06
CA TYR A 199 -0.62 -26.64 34.98
C TYR A 199 0.63 -25.77 34.76
N LYS A 200 1.34 -25.95 33.65
CA LYS A 200 2.49 -25.13 33.28
C LYS A 200 2.05 -23.70 32.98
N VAL A 201 2.71 -22.75 33.63
CA VAL A 201 2.53 -21.32 33.35
C VAL A 201 3.52 -20.91 32.30
N SER A 202 3.03 -20.21 31.27
CA SER A 202 3.84 -19.56 30.24
C SER A 202 3.61 -18.05 30.33
N ALA A 203 4.68 -17.31 30.61
CA ALA A 203 4.65 -15.86 30.75
C ALA A 203 4.16 -15.17 29.48
N THR A 204 3.60 -13.98 29.66
CA THR A 204 3.21 -13.07 28.56
C THR A 204 4.12 -11.85 28.56
N ASP A 205 4.62 -11.49 27.39
CA ASP A 205 5.53 -10.36 27.18
C ASP A 205 4.87 -9.27 26.32
N ARG A 206 5.11 -8.00 26.67
CA ARG A 206 4.76 -6.83 25.86
C ARG A 206 5.89 -5.80 25.89
N ASN A 207 6.10 -5.08 24.80
CA ASN A 207 7.13 -4.06 24.70
C ASN A 207 6.56 -2.65 24.86
N VAL A 208 7.31 -1.80 25.54
CA VAL A 208 7.06 -0.36 25.66
C VAL A 208 8.37 0.40 25.44
N TYR A 209 8.31 1.55 24.78
CA TYR A 209 9.49 2.42 24.72
C TYR A 209 9.66 3.13 26.06
N VAL A 210 10.92 3.20 26.52
CA VAL A 210 11.28 3.94 27.74
C VAL A 210 12.41 4.91 27.43
N ALA A 211 12.40 6.04 28.14
CA ALA A 211 13.47 7.05 28.07
C ALA A 211 14.05 7.27 29.46
N ALA A 212 15.36 7.51 29.52
CA ALA A 212 16.06 7.80 30.76
C ALA A 212 15.55 9.10 31.41
N GLU A 213 15.60 9.19 32.73
CA GLU A 213 15.36 10.45 33.44
C GLU A 213 16.51 11.43 33.20
N ASP A 214 17.76 10.94 33.15
CA ASP A 214 18.94 11.74 32.94
C ASP A 214 19.20 11.97 31.44
N ALA A 215 19.51 13.22 31.09
CA ALA A 215 19.82 13.60 29.73
C ALA A 215 21.21 13.14 29.28
N GLY A 216 21.41 13.05 27.97
CA GLY A 216 22.69 12.72 27.36
C GLY A 216 23.08 11.26 27.57
N THR A 217 24.38 11.02 27.75
CA THR A 217 24.97 9.69 27.87
C THR A 217 24.79 9.04 29.24
N ASP A 218 24.35 9.79 30.23
CA ASP A 218 24.18 9.26 31.59
C ASP A 218 23.09 8.18 31.67
N GLY A 219 22.13 8.20 30.75
CA GLY A 219 21.13 7.18 30.59
C GLY A 219 21.54 5.99 29.73
N VAL A 220 22.74 5.96 29.16
CA VAL A 220 23.18 4.85 28.28
C VAL A 220 23.56 3.62 29.09
N TRP A 221 23.10 2.46 28.65
CA TRP A 221 23.47 1.15 29.18
C TRP A 221 23.55 0.14 28.02
N ASP A 222 24.74 -0.38 27.73
CA ASP A 222 25.07 -1.11 26.51
C ASP A 222 24.98 -2.64 26.62
N ARG A 223 24.31 -3.13 27.65
CA ARG A 223 24.14 -4.56 27.91
C ARG A 223 22.78 -4.87 28.53
N ASN A 224 22.45 -6.16 28.56
CA ASN A 224 21.20 -6.63 29.19
C ASN A 224 21.11 -6.18 30.66
N ASP A 225 19.92 -5.77 31.06
CA ASP A 225 19.59 -5.50 32.46
C ASP A 225 18.15 -5.93 32.76
N HIS A 226 17.85 -6.21 34.04
CA HIS A 226 16.52 -6.43 34.55
C HIS A 226 16.07 -5.19 35.32
N TYR A 227 14.81 -4.88 35.21
CA TYR A 227 14.25 -3.65 35.76
C TYR A 227 13.13 -3.93 36.74
N GLN A 228 13.20 -3.28 37.88
CA GLN A 228 12.10 -3.21 38.84
C GLN A 228 11.10 -2.14 38.39
N ILE A 229 9.81 -2.46 38.47
CA ILE A 229 8.71 -1.55 38.13
C ILE A 229 8.31 -0.78 39.37
N GLY A 230 8.39 0.55 39.33
CA GLY A 230 8.02 1.41 40.46
C GLY A 230 6.55 1.29 40.84
N GLY A 231 6.27 1.40 42.14
CA GLY A 231 4.90 1.33 42.66
C GLY A 231 4.37 -0.08 42.93
N LEU A 232 5.11 -1.13 42.58
CA LEU A 232 4.75 -2.51 42.86
C LEU A 232 5.30 -2.95 44.22
N THR A 233 4.55 -3.80 44.91
CA THR A 233 5.03 -4.52 46.10
C THR A 233 6.11 -5.54 45.73
N TYR A 234 6.85 -6.04 46.72
CA TYR A 234 7.86 -7.08 46.50
C TYR A 234 7.26 -8.35 45.91
N GLU A 235 6.05 -8.74 46.29
CA GLU A 235 5.37 -9.93 45.79
C GLU A 235 4.95 -9.75 44.33
N GLU A 236 4.42 -8.58 43.98
CA GLU A 236 4.06 -8.29 42.57
C GLU A 236 5.27 -8.30 41.66
N GLN A 237 6.41 -7.75 42.12
CA GLN A 237 7.67 -7.74 41.34
C GLN A 237 8.28 -9.13 41.09
N GLN A 238 7.82 -10.17 41.78
CA GLN A 238 8.23 -11.54 41.49
C GLN A 238 7.62 -12.06 40.18
N ASN A 239 6.44 -11.55 39.82
CA ASN A 239 5.67 -11.99 38.66
C ASN A 239 5.54 -10.93 37.56
N LEU A 240 5.95 -9.67 37.84
CA LEU A 240 5.90 -8.57 36.89
C LEU A 240 7.19 -7.74 36.93
N TYR A 241 7.97 -7.80 35.86
CA TYR A 241 9.27 -7.13 35.78
C TYR A 241 9.62 -6.76 34.33
N GLY A 242 10.55 -5.81 34.20
CA GLY A 242 11.09 -5.40 32.91
C GLY A 242 12.45 -6.02 32.61
N PHE A 243 12.78 -6.18 31.33
CA PHE A 243 14.13 -6.44 30.87
C PHE A 243 14.38 -5.78 29.51
N ALA A 244 15.60 -5.34 29.26
CA ALA A 244 15.99 -4.73 28.01
C ALA A 244 17.43 -5.14 27.62
N PRO A 245 17.73 -5.29 26.33
CA PRO A 245 19.07 -5.66 25.87
C PRO A 245 20.08 -4.50 25.97
N GLU A 246 19.60 -3.28 25.77
CA GLU A 246 20.39 -2.05 25.83
C GLU A 246 19.49 -0.82 25.99
N MET A 247 20.08 0.28 26.45
CA MET A 247 19.50 1.64 26.40
C MET A 247 20.51 2.59 25.77
N ALA A 248 20.15 3.30 24.70
CA ALA A 248 21.10 4.04 23.90
C ALA A 248 20.51 5.36 23.36
N LEU A 249 21.41 6.24 22.90
CA LEU A 249 21.06 7.42 22.10
C LEU A 249 21.00 7.01 20.62
N LYS A 250 20.10 6.06 20.30
CA LYS A 250 19.86 5.58 18.95
C LYS A 250 18.52 6.10 18.45
N LYS A 251 18.34 6.13 17.13
CA LYS A 251 17.08 6.48 16.50
C LYS A 251 15.91 5.84 17.23
N LYS A 252 14.94 6.67 17.66
CA LYS A 252 13.62 6.18 18.07
C LYS A 252 12.82 5.94 16.81
N GLU A 253 12.34 4.72 16.62
CA GLU A 253 11.56 4.36 15.44
C GLU A 253 10.11 4.84 15.54
N TYR A 254 9.36 4.82 14.42
CA TYR A 254 7.91 4.98 14.45
C TYR A 254 7.29 3.97 15.40
N GLN A 255 6.23 4.37 16.06
CA GLN A 255 5.47 3.51 16.97
C GLN A 255 4.06 3.30 16.43
N GLY A 256 3.62 2.03 16.45
CA GLY A 256 2.29 1.64 15.99
C GLY A 256 1.19 1.86 17.02
N ILE A 257 -0.07 1.85 16.54
CA ILE A 257 -1.28 1.75 17.35
C ILE A 257 -1.90 0.36 17.23
N ASP A 258 -2.66 -0.04 18.23
CA ASP A 258 -3.42 -1.30 18.27
C ASP A 258 -4.89 -1.13 17.87
N SER A 259 -5.32 0.08 17.63
CA SER A 259 -6.69 0.42 17.27
C SER A 259 -7.08 -0.12 15.90
N SER A 260 -8.36 -0.48 15.78
CA SER A 260 -8.98 -0.90 14.53
C SER A 260 -10.32 -0.22 14.34
N PHE A 261 -10.66 0.06 13.11
CA PHE A 261 -11.88 0.73 12.72
C PHE A 261 -12.52 0.02 11.54
N VAL A 262 -13.84 0.07 11.46
CA VAL A 262 -14.60 -0.31 10.28
C VAL A 262 -15.19 0.94 9.66
N PHE A 263 -14.86 1.19 8.41
CA PHE A 263 -15.43 2.27 7.61
C PHE A 263 -16.66 1.78 6.86
N ASN A 264 -17.77 2.51 7.01
CA ASN A 264 -19.02 2.22 6.31
C ASN A 264 -19.15 3.12 5.06
N PRO A 265 -19.14 2.55 3.83
CA PRO A 265 -19.20 3.32 2.59
C PRO A 265 -20.50 4.10 2.35
N TRP A 266 -21.59 3.66 2.94
CA TRP A 266 -22.91 4.27 2.72
C TRP A 266 -23.19 5.43 3.68
N THR A 267 -22.69 5.36 4.92
CA THR A 267 -22.76 6.47 5.88
C THR A 267 -21.53 7.37 5.84
N GLU A 268 -20.43 6.89 5.20
CA GLU A 268 -19.14 7.56 5.09
C GLU A 268 -18.53 7.90 6.48
N THR A 269 -18.64 6.95 7.41
CA THR A 269 -18.20 7.10 8.81
C THR A 269 -17.36 5.92 9.26
N TYR A 270 -16.44 6.17 10.19
CA TYR A 270 -15.69 5.15 10.91
C TYR A 270 -16.40 4.75 12.20
N ALA A 271 -16.31 3.47 12.55
CA ALA A 271 -16.71 2.93 13.83
C ALA A 271 -15.55 2.13 14.42
N ALA A 272 -15.21 2.39 15.69
CA ALA A 272 -14.20 1.59 16.39
C ALA A 272 -14.70 0.16 16.59
N VAL A 273 -13.79 -0.80 16.47
CA VAL A 273 -14.01 -2.23 16.72
C VAL A 273 -12.97 -2.74 17.73
N GLY A 274 -12.90 -4.04 17.98
CA GLY A 274 -11.92 -4.61 18.89
C GLY A 274 -10.49 -4.22 18.53
N SER A 275 -9.67 -3.87 19.51
CA SER A 275 -8.25 -3.59 19.32
C SER A 275 -7.47 -4.88 19.09
N MET A 276 -6.38 -4.79 18.32
CA MET A 276 -5.37 -5.85 18.22
C MET A 276 -4.65 -6.04 19.56
N ALA A 277 -4.08 -7.20 19.78
CA ALA A 277 -3.21 -7.46 20.93
C ALA A 277 -1.85 -6.75 20.81
N TYR A 278 -1.41 -6.50 19.58
CA TYR A 278 -0.16 -5.82 19.27
C TYR A 278 -0.43 -4.54 18.46
N ALA A 279 0.17 -3.44 18.88
CA ALA A 279 0.22 -2.23 18.08
C ALA A 279 1.00 -2.50 16.78
N ARG A 280 0.61 -1.84 15.67
CA ARG A 280 1.23 -2.06 14.36
C ARG A 280 1.33 -0.76 13.57
N TRP A 281 2.53 -0.43 13.16
CA TRP A 281 2.84 0.54 12.12
C TRP A 281 3.41 -0.23 10.92
N TYR A 282 2.90 -0.05 9.71
CA TYR A 282 3.24 -0.84 8.52
C TYR A 282 2.84 -2.33 8.58
N PRO A 283 1.63 -2.67 9.04
CA PRO A 283 1.12 -4.04 8.92
C PRO A 283 0.74 -4.38 7.48
N THR A 284 0.44 -5.65 7.21
CA THR A 284 -0.34 -6.09 6.06
C THR A 284 -1.59 -6.82 6.52
N LEU A 285 -2.73 -6.43 5.95
CA LEU A 285 -4.01 -7.10 6.12
C LEU A 285 -4.33 -7.92 4.87
N THR A 286 -4.52 -9.22 5.06
CA THR A 286 -4.91 -10.12 3.97
C THR A 286 -6.25 -10.78 4.29
N ARG A 287 -7.19 -10.67 3.36
CA ARG A 287 -8.50 -11.28 3.48
C ARG A 287 -8.42 -12.78 3.27
N LEU A 288 -9.11 -13.53 4.14
CA LEU A 288 -9.21 -14.99 4.08
C LEU A 288 -10.51 -15.44 3.38
N PRO A 289 -10.59 -16.70 2.90
CA PRO A 289 -11.76 -17.21 2.19
C PRO A 289 -13.06 -17.19 2.98
N ASP A 290 -12.99 -17.30 4.31
CA ASP A 290 -14.13 -17.27 5.23
C ASP A 290 -14.58 -15.85 5.62
N GLY A 291 -14.01 -14.83 4.98
CA GLY A 291 -14.32 -13.41 5.23
C GLY A 291 -13.56 -12.80 6.40
N LYS A 292 -12.80 -13.57 7.15
CA LYS A 292 -11.89 -13.07 8.20
C LYS A 292 -10.70 -12.36 7.58
N VAL A 293 -9.97 -11.61 8.41
CA VAL A 293 -8.78 -10.87 7.98
C VAL A 293 -7.60 -11.23 8.89
N ILE A 294 -6.51 -11.66 8.28
CA ILE A 294 -5.25 -11.90 8.98
C ILE A 294 -4.38 -10.65 8.91
N VAL A 295 -3.77 -10.26 10.04
CA VAL A 295 -2.81 -9.15 10.10
C VAL A 295 -1.41 -9.68 10.39
N LEU A 296 -0.46 -9.16 9.65
CA LEU A 296 0.94 -9.59 9.65
C LEU A 296 1.87 -8.41 9.84
N SER A 297 2.99 -8.64 10.55
CA SER A 297 4.12 -7.70 10.67
C SER A 297 3.75 -6.34 11.26
N GLY A 298 4.65 -5.38 11.11
CA GLY A 298 4.56 -4.00 11.58
C GLY A 298 5.52 -3.70 12.73
N LEU A 299 5.74 -2.40 12.98
CA LEU A 299 6.41 -1.94 14.19
C LEU A 299 5.41 -1.84 15.34
N ASP A 300 5.76 -2.37 16.49
CA ASP A 300 4.91 -2.33 17.68
C ASP A 300 4.89 -0.93 18.33
N GLY A 301 4.23 -0.82 19.49
CA GLY A 301 4.16 0.43 20.24
C GLY A 301 5.46 0.89 20.87
N SER A 302 6.53 0.12 20.78
CA SER A 302 7.90 0.52 21.17
C SER A 302 8.78 0.89 19.97
N GLY A 303 8.30 0.71 18.75
CA GLY A 303 9.05 0.87 17.52
C GLY A 303 9.87 -0.35 17.11
N ARG A 304 9.67 -1.49 17.79
CA ARG A 304 10.31 -2.75 17.43
C ARG A 304 9.48 -3.48 16.38
N ILE A 305 10.13 -4.06 15.37
CA ILE A 305 9.44 -4.94 14.43
C ILE A 305 8.91 -6.18 15.16
N LEU A 306 7.67 -6.56 14.84
CA LEU A 306 7.05 -7.75 15.40
C LEU A 306 7.77 -9.01 14.90
N ASP A 307 8.04 -9.92 15.83
CA ASP A 307 8.76 -11.17 15.59
C ASP A 307 7.76 -12.31 15.27
N GLY A 308 6.93 -12.05 14.25
CA GLY A 308 6.00 -13.03 13.69
C GLY A 308 4.64 -13.14 14.37
N GLN A 309 4.31 -12.26 15.30
CA GLN A 309 2.98 -12.23 15.93
C GLN A 309 1.91 -12.03 14.88
N THR A 310 0.94 -12.92 14.86
CA THR A 310 -0.15 -12.98 13.89
C THR A 310 -1.49 -12.93 14.63
N GLU A 311 -2.43 -12.17 14.09
CA GLU A 311 -3.79 -12.06 14.64
C GLU A 311 -4.81 -12.21 13.51
N ILE A 312 -5.99 -12.71 13.82
CA ILE A 312 -7.10 -12.84 12.89
C ILE A 312 -8.31 -12.09 13.43
N TYR A 313 -8.82 -11.17 12.61
CA TYR A 313 -10.08 -10.45 12.85
C TYR A 313 -11.26 -11.25 12.34
N ASP A 314 -12.27 -11.38 13.17
CA ASP A 314 -13.55 -11.99 12.81
C ASP A 314 -14.60 -10.89 12.64
N PRO A 315 -15.15 -10.69 11.44
CA PRO A 315 -16.11 -9.61 11.18
C PRO A 315 -17.47 -9.80 11.89
N ASP A 316 -17.85 -11.03 12.21
CA ASP A 316 -19.12 -11.32 12.87
C ASP A 316 -19.08 -10.93 14.35
N THR A 317 -17.97 -11.24 15.02
CA THR A 317 -17.76 -10.90 16.44
C THR A 317 -17.09 -9.55 16.64
N LYS A 318 -16.45 -9.01 15.61
CA LYS A 318 -15.65 -7.76 15.62
C LYS A 318 -14.46 -7.81 16.59
N VAL A 319 -13.87 -8.99 16.76
CA VAL A 319 -12.78 -9.27 17.70
C VAL A 319 -11.56 -9.81 16.98
N TRP A 320 -10.39 -9.38 17.42
CA TRP A 320 -9.10 -9.96 17.04
C TRP A 320 -8.75 -11.15 17.94
N THR A 321 -8.18 -12.18 17.36
CA THR A 321 -7.69 -13.35 18.09
C THR A 321 -6.21 -13.57 17.75
N GLU A 322 -5.36 -13.62 18.77
CA GLU A 322 -3.94 -13.98 18.62
C GLU A 322 -3.82 -15.43 18.14
N ARG A 323 -2.87 -15.65 17.21
CA ARG A 323 -2.61 -16.96 16.60
C ARG A 323 -1.12 -17.31 16.75
N ASP A 324 -0.74 -17.70 17.98
CA ASP A 324 0.64 -18.13 18.29
C ASP A 324 1.07 -19.35 17.50
N ASP A 325 0.11 -20.18 17.09
CA ASP A 325 0.32 -21.33 16.21
C ASP A 325 0.72 -20.92 14.77
N LEU A 326 0.43 -19.67 14.37
CA LEU A 326 0.76 -19.10 13.06
C LEU A 326 1.91 -18.09 13.12
N ARG A 327 2.74 -18.18 14.16
CA ARG A 327 3.85 -17.24 14.33
C ARG A 327 4.85 -17.38 13.19
N ARG A 328 5.04 -16.30 12.41
CA ARG A 328 5.97 -16.22 11.29
C ARG A 328 6.42 -14.79 11.03
N TYR A 329 7.73 -14.58 11.05
CA TYR A 329 8.34 -13.28 10.75
C TYR A 329 8.18 -12.91 9.28
N PHE A 330 7.80 -11.65 9.04
CA PHE A 330 7.85 -10.97 7.74
C PHE A 330 8.41 -9.57 7.94
N PRO A 331 9.13 -8.99 6.94
CA PRO A 331 9.42 -7.55 6.94
C PRO A 331 8.11 -6.75 6.90
N THR A 332 8.17 -5.43 7.15
CA THR A 332 6.97 -4.59 7.17
C THR A 332 6.32 -4.45 5.79
N TYR A 333 4.99 -4.30 5.75
CA TYR A 333 4.17 -4.32 4.54
C TYR A 333 4.52 -5.48 3.60
N PRO A 334 4.52 -6.73 4.07
CA PRO A 334 4.80 -7.87 3.20
C PRO A 334 3.69 -8.08 2.18
N SER A 335 4.08 -8.29 0.92
CA SER A 335 3.12 -8.59 -0.17
C SER A 335 2.63 -10.03 -0.07
N VAL A 336 1.57 -10.26 0.72
CA VAL A 336 1.00 -11.59 1.01
C VAL A 336 -0.39 -11.72 0.40
N PHE A 337 -0.57 -12.72 -0.47
CA PHE A 337 -1.78 -12.93 -1.27
C PHE A 337 -2.51 -14.22 -0.87
N GLN A 338 -3.85 -14.16 -0.83
CA GLN A 338 -4.68 -15.37 -0.75
C GLN A 338 -4.60 -16.13 -2.08
N THR A 339 -4.15 -17.37 -2.04
CA THR A 339 -4.12 -18.27 -3.23
C THR A 339 -5.51 -18.88 -3.51
N ALA A 340 -5.66 -19.61 -4.62
CA ALA A 340 -6.89 -20.36 -4.91
C ALA A 340 -7.06 -21.61 -4.02
N THR A 341 -6.09 -21.92 -3.17
CA THR A 341 -6.16 -23.04 -2.20
C THR A 341 -6.54 -22.48 -0.83
N PRO A 342 -7.69 -22.86 -0.25
CA PRO A 342 -8.05 -22.45 1.10
C PRO A 342 -6.95 -22.79 2.12
N GLY A 343 -6.66 -21.87 3.04
CA GLY A 343 -5.63 -22.03 4.05
C GLY A 343 -4.19 -21.86 3.55
N LYS A 344 -3.98 -21.47 2.28
CA LYS A 344 -2.63 -21.17 1.75
C LYS A 344 -2.52 -19.72 1.32
N LEU A 345 -1.53 -19.02 1.88
CA LEU A 345 -1.12 -17.69 1.46
C LEU A 345 0.20 -17.75 0.69
N PHE A 346 0.44 -16.78 -0.17
CA PHE A 346 1.69 -16.65 -0.90
C PHE A 346 2.35 -15.30 -0.58
N PHE A 347 3.52 -15.34 0.05
CA PHE A 347 4.40 -14.19 0.17
C PHE A 347 5.24 -14.09 -1.09
N SER A 348 5.11 -13.00 -1.83
CA SER A 348 5.78 -12.83 -3.13
C SER A 348 7.19 -12.25 -3.04
N GLY A 349 7.62 -11.82 -1.84
CA GLY A 349 8.95 -11.25 -1.56
C GLY A 349 8.99 -9.74 -1.37
N PRO A 350 8.37 -8.89 -2.20
CA PRO A 350 8.30 -7.45 -1.98
C PRO A 350 7.72 -7.06 -0.63
N SER A 351 8.27 -5.98 -0.08
CA SER A 351 7.90 -5.38 1.20
C SER A 351 8.31 -3.91 1.20
N THR A 352 7.88 -3.14 2.19
CA THR A 352 8.26 -1.73 2.30
C THR A 352 8.89 -1.44 3.66
N GLY A 353 10.17 -1.05 3.66
CA GLY A 353 10.87 -0.62 4.85
C GLY A 353 11.39 -1.76 5.73
N TRP A 354 11.33 -1.57 7.01
CA TRP A 354 12.00 -2.27 8.09
C TRP A 354 12.00 -3.79 8.02
N GLY A 355 13.08 -4.36 8.47
CA GLY A 355 13.35 -5.78 8.58
C GLY A 355 14.79 -6.09 8.21
N PRO A 356 15.34 -7.22 8.65
CA PRO A 356 16.66 -7.66 8.25
C PRO A 356 16.78 -7.74 6.73
N ALA A 357 17.88 -7.24 6.19
CA ALA A 357 18.12 -7.21 4.75
C ALA A 357 18.18 -8.60 4.11
N GLU A 358 18.63 -9.57 4.86
CA GLU A 358 19.06 -10.89 4.38
C GLU A 358 18.20 -12.04 4.89
N GLU A 359 17.27 -11.78 5.83
CA GLU A 359 16.47 -12.81 6.45
C GLU A 359 14.99 -12.66 6.11
N HIS A 360 14.32 -13.81 5.86
CA HIS A 360 12.86 -13.93 5.72
C HIS A 360 12.24 -13.06 4.61
N ARG A 361 13.02 -12.70 3.58
CA ARG A 361 12.52 -11.99 2.39
C ARG A 361 12.27 -12.92 1.21
N ASP A 362 12.63 -14.18 1.32
CA ASP A 362 12.42 -15.15 0.25
C ASP A 362 10.93 -15.43 0.04
N PRO A 363 10.46 -15.41 -1.22
CA PRO A 363 9.08 -15.77 -1.55
C PRO A 363 8.74 -17.20 -1.14
N GLY A 364 7.49 -17.42 -0.77
CA GLY A 364 7.06 -18.78 -0.42
C GLY A 364 5.57 -18.92 -0.17
N LEU A 365 5.12 -20.17 -0.22
CA LEU A 365 3.77 -20.60 0.13
C LEU A 365 3.69 -20.91 1.61
N TRP A 366 2.80 -20.22 2.32
CA TRP A 366 2.53 -20.40 3.74
C TRP A 366 1.21 -21.13 3.95
N ASN A 367 1.27 -22.28 4.60
CA ASN A 367 0.12 -23.07 4.95
C ASN A 367 -0.36 -22.74 6.37
N LEU A 368 -1.53 -22.16 6.50
CA LEU A 368 -2.12 -21.76 7.78
C LEU A 368 -2.63 -22.92 8.63
N ASN A 369 -2.70 -24.14 8.08
CA ASN A 369 -3.17 -25.31 8.84
C ASN A 369 -2.08 -25.93 9.72
N ASP A 370 -0.82 -25.79 9.34
CA ASP A 370 0.33 -26.40 10.01
C ASP A 370 1.53 -25.46 10.18
N ASN A 371 1.35 -24.20 9.81
CA ASN A 371 2.39 -23.15 9.80
C ASN A 371 3.62 -23.50 8.95
N SER A 372 3.54 -24.46 8.03
CA SER A 372 4.63 -24.78 7.13
C SER A 372 4.83 -23.70 6.07
N PHE A 373 6.08 -23.52 5.63
CA PHE A 373 6.43 -22.54 4.60
C PHE A 373 7.32 -23.19 3.54
N GLN A 374 6.82 -23.24 2.33
CA GLN A 374 7.53 -23.77 1.17
C GLN A 374 8.16 -22.61 0.40
N LEU A 375 9.49 -22.55 0.37
CA LEU A 375 10.21 -21.56 -0.45
C LEU A 375 9.89 -21.71 -1.93
N VAL A 376 9.78 -20.59 -2.62
CA VAL A 376 9.58 -20.48 -4.07
C VAL A 376 10.79 -19.80 -4.70
N PRO A 377 11.74 -20.57 -5.26
CA PRO A 377 13.01 -20.03 -5.76
C PRO A 377 12.88 -19.38 -7.14
N GLY A 378 13.97 -18.83 -7.64
CA GLY A 378 14.16 -18.42 -9.05
C GLY A 378 13.91 -16.94 -9.32
N ILE A 379 13.51 -16.13 -8.33
CA ILE A 379 13.34 -14.68 -8.51
C ILE A 379 14.68 -14.03 -8.86
N ARG A 380 14.69 -13.17 -9.90
CA ARG A 380 15.88 -12.38 -10.23
C ARG A 380 16.16 -11.33 -9.17
N ASP A 381 17.42 -10.94 -9.00
CA ASP A 381 17.84 -9.88 -8.07
C ASP A 381 17.23 -10.01 -6.67
N PRO A 382 17.41 -11.16 -5.95
CA PRO A 382 16.73 -11.43 -4.69
C PRO A 382 17.04 -10.41 -3.59
N ASN A 383 18.15 -9.68 -3.68
CA ASN A 383 18.53 -8.61 -2.75
C ASN A 383 17.88 -7.24 -3.09
N MET A 384 17.03 -7.19 -4.11
CA MET A 384 16.34 -5.98 -4.56
C MET A 384 14.80 -6.14 -4.50
N LEU A 385 14.28 -6.72 -3.42
CA LEU A 385 12.85 -6.96 -3.25
C LEU A 385 12.11 -5.79 -2.59
N GLU A 386 12.85 -4.94 -1.86
CA GLU A 386 12.22 -3.81 -1.17
C GLU A 386 11.64 -2.81 -2.15
N THR A 387 10.43 -2.34 -1.85
CA THR A 387 9.70 -1.37 -2.68
C THR A 387 9.35 -1.84 -4.09
N GLY A 388 9.43 -3.15 -4.33
CA GLY A 388 8.80 -3.78 -5.48
C GLY A 388 7.29 -3.90 -5.30
N SER A 389 6.59 -4.31 -6.34
CA SER A 389 5.14 -4.56 -6.30
C SER A 389 4.80 -5.92 -6.89
N SER A 390 3.63 -6.44 -6.51
CA SER A 390 3.15 -7.74 -7.00
C SER A 390 1.65 -7.69 -7.30
N THR A 391 1.23 -8.46 -8.29
CA THR A 391 -0.20 -8.64 -8.64
C THR A 391 -0.43 -9.92 -9.42
N TRP A 392 -1.67 -10.40 -9.45
CA TRP A 392 -2.08 -11.49 -10.31
C TRP A 392 -2.06 -11.07 -11.78
N LEU A 393 -1.55 -11.93 -12.66
CA LEU A 393 -1.61 -11.76 -14.11
C LEU A 393 -2.76 -12.62 -14.67
N GLY A 394 -3.75 -11.97 -15.26
CA GLY A 394 -4.96 -12.64 -15.70
C GLY A 394 -5.88 -13.08 -14.53
N PRO A 395 -6.75 -14.07 -14.77
CA PRO A 395 -7.66 -14.54 -13.74
C PRO A 395 -6.93 -15.23 -12.58
N VAL A 396 -7.41 -14.99 -11.35
CA VAL A 396 -6.83 -15.64 -10.15
C VAL A 396 -6.92 -17.17 -10.22
N GLN A 397 -7.86 -17.72 -10.99
CA GLN A 397 -7.97 -19.15 -11.27
C GLN A 397 -6.68 -19.72 -11.89
N ASP A 398 -5.93 -18.91 -12.62
CA ASP A 398 -4.67 -19.34 -13.28
C ASP A 398 -3.50 -19.38 -12.31
N GLN A 399 -3.61 -18.73 -11.15
CA GLN A 399 -2.57 -18.69 -10.10
C GLN A 399 -1.21 -18.21 -10.60
N ARG A 400 -1.21 -17.30 -11.57
CA ARG A 400 -0.01 -16.66 -12.12
C ARG A 400 0.19 -15.31 -11.44
N LEU A 401 1.29 -15.14 -10.72
CA LEU A 401 1.59 -13.90 -9.99
C LEU A 401 2.88 -13.26 -10.49
N LEU A 402 2.86 -11.94 -10.65
CA LEU A 402 4.00 -11.13 -11.06
C LEU A 402 4.70 -10.50 -9.84
N VAL A 403 6.02 -10.38 -9.95
CA VAL A 403 6.83 -9.48 -9.13
C VAL A 403 7.53 -8.48 -10.05
N VAL A 404 7.31 -7.19 -9.81
CA VAL A 404 7.76 -6.12 -10.69
C VAL A 404 8.64 -5.13 -9.93
N GLY A 405 9.80 -4.79 -10.51
CA GLY A 405 10.70 -3.79 -9.96
C GLY A 405 11.24 -4.15 -8.58
N GLY A 406 11.51 -3.15 -7.80
CA GLY A 406 12.11 -3.22 -6.45
C GLY A 406 13.50 -2.64 -6.40
N GLY A 407 14.04 -2.54 -5.20
CA GLY A 407 15.38 -2.02 -4.94
C GLY A 407 16.06 -2.67 -3.75
N GLY A 408 17.26 -2.24 -3.49
CA GLY A 408 18.01 -2.64 -2.30
C GLY A 408 17.37 -2.11 -1.01
N VAL A 409 17.78 -2.67 0.11
CA VAL A 409 17.19 -2.36 1.42
C VAL A 409 17.51 -0.92 1.85
N GLY A 410 16.53 -0.28 2.47
CA GLY A 410 16.65 1.07 3.01
C GLY A 410 16.88 2.12 1.93
N ASP A 411 17.80 3.02 2.16
CA ASP A 411 18.13 4.14 1.28
C ASP A 411 19.11 3.80 0.13
N SER A 412 19.21 2.49 -0.20
CA SER A 412 20.00 1.99 -1.32
C SER A 412 19.63 2.68 -2.63
N ASP A 413 20.63 2.99 -3.45
CA ASP A 413 20.48 3.51 -4.81
C ASP A 413 20.21 2.42 -5.87
N LEU A 414 20.24 1.14 -5.46
CA LEU A 414 20.00 0.00 -6.33
C LEU A 414 18.52 -0.15 -6.65
N SER A 415 18.22 -0.41 -7.92
CA SER A 415 16.89 -0.74 -8.42
C SER A 415 16.97 -1.74 -9.58
N THR A 416 15.92 -2.53 -9.76
CA THR A 416 15.83 -3.53 -10.82
C THR A 416 14.62 -3.29 -11.74
N GLY A 417 14.78 -3.62 -13.00
CA GLY A 417 13.68 -3.59 -13.98
C GLY A 417 13.01 -4.95 -14.17
N ARG A 418 13.23 -5.93 -13.26
CA ARG A 418 12.63 -7.25 -13.42
C ARG A 418 11.11 -7.19 -13.50
N ILE A 419 10.56 -8.07 -14.32
CA ILE A 419 9.18 -8.56 -14.29
C ILE A 419 9.30 -10.06 -14.29
N ASP A 420 9.15 -10.68 -13.12
CA ASP A 420 9.21 -12.12 -12.94
C ASP A 420 7.82 -12.68 -12.68
N ILE A 421 7.57 -13.89 -13.13
CA ILE A 421 6.29 -14.57 -12.97
C ILE A 421 6.47 -15.90 -12.25
N VAL A 422 5.50 -16.26 -11.44
CA VAL A 422 5.39 -17.61 -10.86
C VAL A 422 4.03 -18.20 -11.20
N ASP A 423 4.01 -19.49 -11.55
CA ASP A 423 2.81 -20.32 -11.64
C ASP A 423 2.71 -21.17 -10.37
N LEU A 424 1.76 -20.83 -9.50
CA LEU A 424 1.55 -21.54 -8.22
C LEU A 424 0.76 -22.85 -8.38
N LYS A 425 0.29 -23.19 -9.59
CA LYS A 425 -0.28 -24.51 -9.92
C LYS A 425 0.78 -25.54 -10.25
N ALA A 426 1.99 -25.12 -10.58
CA ALA A 426 3.08 -26.04 -10.87
C ALA A 426 3.36 -26.92 -9.63
N GLU A 427 3.75 -28.17 -9.86
CA GLU A 427 4.10 -29.12 -8.79
C GLU A 427 5.25 -28.58 -7.91
N GLN A 428 6.19 -27.88 -8.55
CA GLN A 428 7.30 -27.17 -7.92
C GLN A 428 7.33 -25.75 -8.43
N PRO A 429 6.58 -24.82 -7.78
CA PRO A 429 6.54 -23.43 -8.19
C PRO A 429 7.92 -22.80 -8.15
N LYS A 430 8.27 -22.04 -9.19
CA LYS A 430 9.49 -21.25 -9.27
C LYS A 430 9.22 -19.98 -10.08
N PHE A 431 9.93 -18.92 -9.77
CA PHE A 431 9.91 -17.72 -10.60
C PHE A 431 10.70 -17.94 -11.89
N GLU A 432 10.18 -17.35 -12.94
CA GLU A 432 10.83 -17.29 -14.25
C GLU A 432 10.83 -15.84 -14.76
N PRO A 433 11.87 -15.41 -15.51
CA PRO A 433 11.84 -14.13 -16.20
C PRO A 433 10.64 -14.06 -17.15
N PHE A 434 9.85 -12.98 -17.07
CA PHE A 434 8.67 -12.80 -17.92
C PHE A 434 8.86 -11.62 -18.88
N ALA A 435 9.29 -10.46 -18.34
CA ALA A 435 9.64 -9.27 -19.11
C ALA A 435 10.71 -8.46 -18.36
N THR A 436 11.02 -7.26 -18.87
CA THR A 436 11.94 -6.34 -18.20
C THR A 436 11.54 -4.90 -18.51
N LEU A 437 11.37 -4.08 -17.47
CA LEU A 437 11.19 -2.64 -17.60
C LEU A 437 12.45 -2.00 -18.18
N PRO A 438 12.33 -0.95 -19.00
CA PRO A 438 13.50 -0.27 -19.59
C PRO A 438 14.43 0.39 -18.56
N ARG A 439 13.97 0.59 -17.34
CA ARG A 439 14.73 1.18 -16.22
C ARG A 439 14.49 0.39 -14.95
N GLY A 440 15.48 0.34 -14.07
CA GLY A 440 15.27 -0.09 -12.70
C GLY A 440 14.22 0.79 -12.04
N THR A 441 13.25 0.17 -11.36
CA THR A 441 12.06 0.86 -10.85
C THR A 441 11.75 0.42 -9.42
N ARG A 442 11.86 1.34 -8.47
CA ARG A 442 11.29 1.22 -7.12
C ARG A 442 9.89 1.82 -7.15
N TYR A 443 9.01 1.37 -6.28
CA TYR A 443 7.63 1.88 -6.11
C TYR A 443 6.74 1.81 -7.38
N PRO A 444 6.85 0.78 -8.27
CA PRO A 444 5.92 0.68 -9.38
C PRO A 444 4.52 0.40 -8.88
N ASN A 445 3.51 1.05 -9.46
CA ASN A 445 2.11 0.73 -9.21
C ASN A 445 1.60 -0.20 -10.32
N LEU A 446 0.87 -1.25 -9.92
CA LEU A 446 0.32 -2.27 -10.80
C LEU A 446 -1.19 -2.27 -10.71
N VAL A 447 -1.87 -2.17 -11.85
CA VAL A 447 -3.33 -2.22 -11.92
C VAL A 447 -3.75 -3.29 -12.92
N THR A 448 -4.40 -4.35 -12.44
CA THR A 448 -4.95 -5.38 -13.32
C THR A 448 -6.23 -4.85 -13.97
N LEU A 449 -6.30 -4.96 -15.30
CA LEU A 449 -7.40 -4.45 -16.11
C LEU A 449 -8.48 -5.51 -16.34
N PRO A 450 -9.70 -5.14 -16.78
CA PRO A 450 -10.75 -6.11 -17.14
C PRO A 450 -10.35 -7.09 -18.26
N SER A 451 -9.35 -6.75 -19.10
CA SER A 451 -8.74 -7.66 -20.07
C SER A 451 -7.89 -8.76 -19.42
N GLY A 452 -7.47 -8.59 -18.15
CA GLY A 452 -6.50 -9.43 -17.45
C GLY A 452 -5.04 -9.03 -17.68
N ASP A 453 -4.80 -8.00 -18.48
CA ASP A 453 -3.48 -7.38 -18.63
C ASP A 453 -3.16 -6.47 -17.43
N VAL A 454 -1.91 -6.14 -17.22
CA VAL A 454 -1.46 -5.31 -16.11
C VAL A 454 -0.93 -3.98 -16.61
N PHE A 455 -1.53 -2.88 -16.14
CA PHE A 455 -1.03 -1.53 -16.35
C PHE A 455 0.01 -1.22 -15.28
N ILE A 456 1.21 -0.79 -15.71
CA ILE A 456 2.35 -0.46 -14.88
C ILE A 456 2.63 1.03 -15.02
N THR A 457 2.67 1.75 -13.91
CA THR A 457 2.92 3.20 -13.90
C THR A 457 3.63 3.63 -12.62
N ASN A 458 4.04 4.89 -12.55
CA ASN A 458 4.74 5.47 -11.40
C ASN A 458 6.09 4.81 -11.12
N GLY A 459 6.70 5.19 -10.02
CA GLY A 459 7.98 4.70 -9.55
C GLY A 459 9.13 5.67 -9.79
N ALA A 460 10.26 5.33 -9.21
CA ALA A 460 11.51 6.06 -9.32
C ALA A 460 12.69 5.11 -9.53
N ASN A 461 13.72 5.59 -10.21
CA ASN A 461 14.95 4.80 -10.42
C ASN A 461 15.83 4.73 -9.17
N ASP A 462 15.61 5.62 -8.19
CA ASP A 462 16.36 5.68 -6.94
C ASP A 462 15.40 5.80 -5.75
N TYR A 463 15.92 5.64 -4.54
CA TYR A 463 15.18 5.69 -3.30
C TYR A 463 14.42 7.01 -3.14
N ARG A 464 13.08 6.94 -3.00
CA ARG A 464 12.18 8.08 -2.79
C ARG A 464 12.45 9.26 -3.73
N GLY A 465 12.61 9.00 -5.05
CA GLY A 465 12.82 10.03 -6.05
C GLY A 465 14.12 10.82 -5.93
N ARG A 466 15.08 10.33 -5.17
CA ARG A 466 16.42 10.94 -5.02
C ARG A 466 17.01 11.25 -6.40
N GLY A 467 17.65 12.41 -6.57
CA GLY A 467 18.16 12.86 -7.86
C GLY A 467 17.08 13.25 -8.88
N ALA A 468 15.83 13.53 -8.44
CA ALA A 468 14.67 13.72 -9.30
C ALA A 468 14.50 12.55 -10.29
N SER A 469 14.56 11.32 -9.78
CA SER A 469 14.60 10.06 -10.54
C SER A 469 13.23 9.48 -10.84
N ASP A 470 12.14 10.20 -10.62
CA ASP A 470 10.79 9.77 -10.96
C ASP A 470 10.69 9.32 -12.41
N ILE A 471 9.96 8.23 -12.64
CA ILE A 471 9.78 7.63 -13.94
C ILE A 471 8.46 8.13 -14.55
N LEU A 472 8.56 9.01 -15.54
CA LEU A 472 7.44 9.47 -16.33
C LEU A 472 7.23 8.52 -17.53
N ALA A 473 6.79 7.30 -17.24
CA ALA A 473 6.48 6.30 -18.25
C ALA A 473 5.41 5.34 -17.72
N SER A 474 4.54 4.89 -18.63
CA SER A 474 3.55 3.86 -18.31
C SER A 474 3.60 2.76 -19.36
N TYR A 475 3.25 1.55 -18.96
CA TYR A 475 3.28 0.37 -19.80
C TYR A 475 2.02 -0.48 -19.59
N LEU A 476 1.60 -1.16 -20.65
CA LEU A 476 0.66 -2.28 -20.56
C LEU A 476 1.47 -3.57 -20.76
N LEU A 477 1.43 -4.44 -19.77
CA LEU A 477 2.00 -5.79 -19.83
C LEU A 477 0.86 -6.74 -20.18
N ASP A 478 0.94 -7.37 -21.36
CA ASP A 478 -0.03 -8.37 -21.76
C ASP A 478 0.22 -9.73 -21.10
N GLN A 479 -0.74 -10.63 -21.20
CA GLN A 479 -0.67 -11.95 -20.56
C GLN A 479 0.38 -12.89 -21.19
N GLN A 480 1.02 -12.50 -22.30
CA GLN A 480 2.08 -13.21 -23.00
C GLN A 480 3.48 -12.64 -22.74
N GLY A 481 3.59 -11.53 -21.97
CA GLY A 481 4.85 -10.87 -21.63
C GLY A 481 5.24 -9.73 -22.56
N GLY A 482 4.36 -9.35 -23.49
CA GLY A 482 4.54 -8.16 -24.30
C GLY A 482 4.41 -6.89 -23.46
N LEU A 483 5.43 -6.04 -23.47
CA LEU A 483 5.45 -4.76 -22.76
C LEU A 483 5.22 -3.62 -23.75
N HIS A 484 4.04 -3.02 -23.70
CA HIS A 484 3.60 -1.99 -24.64
C HIS A 484 3.66 -0.61 -23.97
N PRO A 485 4.36 0.37 -24.56
CA PRO A 485 4.35 1.73 -24.01
C PRO A 485 2.97 2.36 -24.13
N MET A 486 2.56 3.08 -23.06
CA MET A 486 1.33 3.84 -22.99
C MET A 486 1.65 5.34 -22.87
N ALA A 487 0.64 6.20 -22.78
CA ALA A 487 0.87 7.63 -22.57
C ALA A 487 1.61 7.88 -21.26
N ASP A 488 2.61 8.74 -21.31
CA ASP A 488 3.40 9.12 -20.16
C ASP A 488 2.57 9.98 -19.19
N PRO A 489 2.62 9.70 -17.86
CA PRO A 489 1.99 10.57 -16.87
C PRO A 489 2.67 11.95 -16.85
N THR A 490 1.94 12.98 -16.44
CA THR A 490 2.48 14.34 -16.35
C THR A 490 3.07 14.68 -14.99
N VAL A 491 2.79 13.82 -14.00
CA VAL A 491 3.21 13.97 -12.61
C VAL A 491 4.09 12.78 -12.24
N GLY A 492 5.30 13.06 -11.75
CA GLY A 492 6.20 12.05 -11.18
C GLY A 492 5.67 11.57 -9.83
N ARG A 493 5.70 10.25 -9.61
CA ARG A 493 5.21 9.64 -8.38
C ARG A 493 6.12 8.50 -7.96
N ASP A 494 6.47 8.49 -6.68
CA ASP A 494 7.37 7.51 -6.08
C ASP A 494 6.76 6.90 -4.80
N TYR A 495 7.44 6.99 -3.68
CA TYR A 495 7.00 6.55 -2.36
C TYR A 495 5.67 7.21 -1.94
N HIS A 496 4.77 6.47 -1.30
CA HIS A 496 3.41 6.89 -0.96
C HIS A 496 2.52 7.21 -2.18
N SER A 497 2.80 6.62 -3.34
CA SER A 497 1.90 6.70 -4.48
C SER A 497 0.96 5.50 -4.58
N SER A 498 -0.19 5.72 -5.21
CA SER A 498 -1.21 4.71 -5.45
C SER A 498 -1.71 4.75 -6.89
N ALA A 499 -2.18 3.62 -7.40
CA ALA A 499 -2.94 3.52 -8.64
C ALA A 499 -4.08 2.52 -8.49
N VAL A 500 -5.30 2.90 -8.88
CA VAL A 500 -6.51 2.09 -8.72
C VAL A 500 -7.33 2.04 -9.99
N LEU A 501 -7.99 0.89 -10.25
CA LEU A 501 -8.98 0.76 -11.31
C LEU A 501 -10.31 1.37 -10.84
N LEU A 502 -10.84 2.31 -11.62
CA LEU A 502 -12.15 2.91 -11.39
C LEU A 502 -13.28 2.06 -12.01
N PRO A 503 -14.51 2.14 -11.50
CA PRO A 503 -15.66 1.46 -12.12
C PRO A 503 -15.90 1.83 -13.58
N SER A 504 -15.44 3.01 -14.01
CA SER A 504 -15.44 3.44 -15.40
C SER A 504 -14.48 2.66 -16.32
N GLY A 505 -13.56 1.86 -15.77
CA GLY A 505 -12.46 1.24 -16.51
C GLY A 505 -11.27 2.18 -16.75
N GLN A 506 -11.30 3.39 -16.20
CA GLN A 506 -10.16 4.30 -16.14
C GLN A 506 -9.27 3.96 -14.95
N ILE A 507 -8.06 4.51 -14.91
CA ILE A 507 -7.11 4.34 -13.80
C ILE A 507 -6.89 5.68 -13.14
N MET A 508 -7.01 5.74 -11.82
CA MET A 508 -6.65 6.93 -11.04
C MET A 508 -5.31 6.71 -10.35
N THR A 509 -4.46 7.74 -10.37
CA THR A 509 -3.21 7.77 -9.59
C THR A 509 -3.18 9.01 -8.71
N GLU A 510 -2.58 8.87 -7.54
CA GLU A 510 -2.44 9.96 -6.57
C GLU A 510 -1.26 9.70 -5.63
N GLY A 511 -0.95 10.67 -4.74
CA GLY A 511 0.15 10.59 -3.80
C GLY A 511 1.52 10.74 -4.45
N SER A 512 2.51 10.84 -3.69
CA SER A 512 3.96 10.76 -3.86
C SER A 512 4.65 11.62 -2.80
N ASN A 513 5.74 11.11 -2.24
CA ASN A 513 6.50 11.80 -1.20
C ASN A 513 8.01 11.73 -1.48
N PRO A 514 8.50 12.46 -2.50
CA PRO A 514 9.91 12.49 -2.83
C PRO A 514 10.73 13.16 -1.72
N LEU A 515 11.95 12.69 -1.50
CA LEU A 515 12.89 13.31 -0.55
C LEU A 515 13.38 14.66 -1.06
N PHE A 516 13.63 14.77 -2.38
CA PHE A 516 14.21 15.95 -2.99
C PHE A 516 13.50 16.36 -4.27
N ALA A 517 13.47 17.67 -4.54
CA ALA A 517 12.86 18.24 -5.73
C ALA A 517 13.88 18.50 -6.85
N ASP A 518 15.18 18.27 -6.63
CA ASP A 518 16.24 18.54 -7.60
C ASP A 518 17.23 17.37 -7.74
N ARG A 519 17.93 17.35 -8.87
CA ARG A 519 18.92 16.30 -9.18
C ARG A 519 20.15 16.29 -8.27
N LYS A 520 20.40 17.37 -7.54
CA LYS A 520 21.57 17.50 -6.64
C LYS A 520 21.24 17.13 -5.19
N ASN A 521 19.99 16.75 -4.92
CA ASN A 521 19.49 16.48 -3.57
C ASN A 521 19.71 17.65 -2.60
N THR A 522 19.46 18.87 -3.05
CA THR A 522 19.66 20.10 -2.25
C THR A 522 18.35 20.78 -1.87
N LEU A 523 17.28 20.57 -2.64
CA LEU A 523 15.96 21.13 -2.39
C LEU A 523 15.04 20.05 -1.84
N PRO A 524 14.40 20.27 -0.67
CA PRO A 524 13.45 19.32 -0.11
C PRO A 524 12.31 19.01 -1.09
N GLY A 525 11.90 17.75 -1.18
CA GLY A 525 10.73 17.32 -1.92
C GLY A 525 9.44 17.89 -1.31
N LYS A 526 8.40 17.90 -2.10
CA LYS A 526 7.05 18.24 -1.65
C LYS A 526 6.12 17.09 -1.96
N PHE A 527 5.19 16.85 -1.06
CA PHE A 527 4.15 15.86 -1.29
C PHE A 527 3.32 16.23 -2.53
N GLU A 528 3.11 15.28 -3.44
CA GLU A 528 2.30 15.49 -4.64
C GLU A 528 0.82 15.25 -4.31
N ARG A 529 0.00 16.28 -4.46
CA ARG A 529 -1.41 16.28 -4.06
C ARG A 529 -2.39 16.22 -5.22
N ARG A 530 -1.89 16.34 -6.45
CA ARG A 530 -2.74 16.24 -7.64
C ARG A 530 -3.14 14.79 -7.87
N ILE A 531 -4.37 14.60 -8.31
CA ILE A 531 -4.87 13.33 -8.82
C ILE A 531 -4.69 13.33 -10.33
N GLU A 532 -4.27 12.21 -10.92
CA GLU A 532 -4.33 11.99 -12.35
C GLU A 532 -5.29 10.85 -12.68
N ILE A 533 -6.08 11.03 -13.75
CA ILE A 533 -6.94 9.98 -14.28
C ILE A 533 -6.44 9.63 -15.69
N TYR A 534 -6.08 8.37 -15.85
CA TYR A 534 -5.69 7.80 -17.12
C TYR A 534 -6.90 7.14 -17.80
N THR A 535 -7.19 7.57 -19.04
CA THR A 535 -8.16 6.94 -19.92
C THR A 535 -7.42 6.03 -20.89
N PRO A 536 -7.54 4.69 -20.77
CA PRO A 536 -6.86 3.74 -21.63
C PRO A 536 -7.28 3.83 -23.10
N PRO A 537 -6.42 3.37 -24.05
CA PRO A 537 -6.68 3.45 -25.47
C PRO A 537 -7.95 2.70 -25.91
N TYR A 538 -8.32 1.62 -25.22
CA TYR A 538 -9.55 0.88 -25.52
C TYR A 538 -10.85 1.70 -25.30
N LEU A 539 -10.79 2.85 -24.65
CA LEU A 539 -11.93 3.76 -24.49
C LEU A 539 -12.02 4.83 -25.59
N PHE A 540 -11.10 4.82 -26.56
CA PHE A 540 -11.09 5.76 -27.68
C PHE A 540 -11.34 5.07 -29.01
N LYS A 541 -12.10 5.72 -29.89
CA LYS A 541 -12.15 5.39 -31.32
C LYS A 541 -10.87 5.85 -32.03
N PRO A 542 -10.60 5.35 -33.26
CA PRO A 542 -9.49 5.87 -34.07
C PRO A 542 -9.58 7.38 -34.35
N ASP A 543 -10.77 7.96 -34.32
CA ASP A 543 -11.00 9.40 -34.48
C ASP A 543 -10.88 10.19 -33.15
N GLY A 544 -10.40 9.54 -32.07
CA GLY A 544 -10.21 10.13 -30.75
C GLY A 544 -11.50 10.36 -29.94
N GLY A 545 -12.65 10.03 -30.50
CA GLY A 545 -13.93 10.08 -29.81
C GLY A 545 -14.09 8.89 -28.85
N ALA A 546 -15.09 8.97 -27.95
CA ALA A 546 -15.41 7.86 -27.05
C ALA A 546 -15.91 6.64 -27.83
N VAL A 547 -15.41 5.45 -27.49
CA VAL A 547 -15.87 4.19 -28.08
C VAL A 547 -17.27 3.84 -27.57
N ALA A 548 -18.08 3.17 -28.40
CA ALA A 548 -19.30 2.52 -27.93
C ALA A 548 -18.89 1.32 -27.07
N ARG A 549 -19.47 1.22 -25.88
CA ARG A 549 -19.11 0.19 -24.90
C ARG A 549 -20.25 -0.81 -24.71
N PRO A 550 -19.96 -2.08 -24.43
CA PRO A 550 -20.98 -2.97 -23.91
C PRO A 550 -21.51 -2.42 -22.60
N GLY A 551 -22.82 -2.55 -22.34
CA GLY A 551 -23.45 -2.08 -21.10
C GLY A 551 -24.19 -3.21 -20.41
N ILE A 552 -24.04 -3.32 -19.10
CA ILE A 552 -24.84 -4.24 -18.26
C ILE A 552 -26.04 -3.46 -17.77
N SER A 553 -27.22 -3.73 -18.35
CA SER A 553 -28.44 -2.95 -18.10
C SER A 553 -29.40 -3.62 -17.13
N GLY A 554 -29.17 -4.87 -16.71
CA GLY A 554 -30.00 -5.63 -15.78
C GLY A 554 -29.30 -6.87 -15.28
N GLY A 555 -29.95 -7.60 -14.38
CA GLY A 555 -29.44 -8.75 -13.67
C GLY A 555 -29.37 -8.49 -12.16
N PRO A 556 -29.19 -9.53 -11.33
CA PRO A 556 -29.19 -9.42 -9.88
C PRO A 556 -28.03 -8.56 -9.36
N ASP A 557 -28.28 -7.90 -8.22
CA ASP A 557 -27.24 -7.23 -7.43
C ASP A 557 -26.64 -8.20 -6.39
N GLU A 558 -27.41 -9.21 -5.99
CA GLU A 558 -26.99 -10.29 -5.08
C GLU A 558 -26.75 -11.56 -5.88
N ILE A 559 -25.57 -12.15 -5.72
CA ILE A 559 -25.15 -13.40 -6.37
C ILE A 559 -24.54 -14.35 -5.35
N GLN A 560 -24.47 -15.64 -5.69
CA GLN A 560 -23.92 -16.68 -4.79
C GLN A 560 -22.90 -17.56 -5.51
N ARG A 561 -21.90 -18.03 -4.77
CA ARG A 561 -20.92 -19.01 -5.27
C ARG A 561 -21.62 -20.26 -5.79
N GLY A 562 -21.05 -20.83 -6.87
CA GLY A 562 -21.60 -22.02 -7.53
C GLY A 562 -22.92 -21.78 -8.27
N GLY A 563 -23.47 -20.57 -8.19
CA GLY A 563 -24.74 -20.20 -8.85
C GLY A 563 -24.55 -19.84 -10.32
N VAL A 564 -25.68 -19.78 -11.03
CA VAL A 564 -25.79 -19.32 -12.42
C VAL A 564 -26.74 -18.13 -12.44
N PHE A 565 -26.32 -17.02 -13.09
CA PHE A 565 -27.05 -15.76 -13.07
C PHE A 565 -27.08 -15.11 -14.45
N ASP A 566 -28.26 -14.58 -14.80
CA ASP A 566 -28.49 -13.91 -16.07
C ASP A 566 -28.28 -12.40 -15.94
N PHE A 567 -27.45 -11.84 -16.83
CA PHE A 567 -27.24 -10.42 -16.95
C PHE A 567 -27.65 -9.92 -18.34
N GLN A 568 -28.44 -8.85 -18.36
CA GLN A 568 -28.81 -8.20 -19.61
C GLN A 568 -27.63 -7.34 -20.08
N VAL A 569 -27.14 -7.67 -21.27
CA VAL A 569 -26.01 -6.93 -21.88
C VAL A 569 -26.53 -6.23 -23.15
N ARG A 570 -26.36 -4.92 -23.20
CA ARG A 570 -26.73 -4.09 -24.36
C ARG A 570 -25.51 -3.30 -24.83
N ASN A 571 -25.41 -3.08 -26.14
CA ASN A 571 -24.51 -2.05 -26.66
C ASN A 571 -25.18 -0.68 -26.64
N GLY A 572 -24.37 0.33 -26.41
CA GLY A 572 -24.77 1.70 -26.07
C GLY A 572 -25.59 2.45 -27.11
N VAL A 573 -25.80 2.06 -28.32
CA VAL A 573 -26.77 2.66 -29.31
C VAL A 573 -27.16 1.69 -30.42
N ALA A 574 -26.42 0.61 -30.61
CA ALA A 574 -26.74 -0.41 -31.62
C ALA A 574 -26.21 -1.77 -31.14
N GLY A 575 -26.98 -2.46 -30.30
CA GLY A 575 -26.73 -3.78 -29.74
C GLY A 575 -25.46 -4.54 -30.18
N VAL A 576 -24.48 -4.77 -29.29
CA VAL A 576 -23.56 -5.91 -29.45
C VAL A 576 -24.39 -7.13 -29.16
N ALA A 577 -24.41 -8.07 -30.07
CA ALA A 577 -24.95 -9.37 -29.79
C ALA A 577 -24.16 -9.96 -28.61
N ALA A 578 -24.81 -10.65 -27.69
CA ALA A 578 -24.15 -11.36 -26.60
C ALA A 578 -23.03 -12.30 -27.11
N SER A 579 -23.08 -12.70 -28.39
CA SER A 579 -22.06 -13.45 -29.11
C SER A 579 -20.74 -12.71 -29.34
N GLU A 580 -20.71 -11.39 -29.15
CA GLU A 580 -19.49 -10.56 -29.30
C GLU A 580 -18.81 -10.29 -27.93
N ILE A 581 -19.35 -10.76 -26.82
CA ILE A 581 -18.70 -10.70 -25.50
C ILE A 581 -17.59 -11.75 -25.48
N LYS A 582 -16.39 -11.30 -25.12
CA LYS A 582 -15.20 -12.15 -24.98
C LYS A 582 -14.97 -12.60 -23.55
N TYR A 583 -15.20 -11.71 -22.58
CA TYR A 583 -15.04 -11.99 -21.15
C TYR A 583 -16.20 -11.46 -20.34
N ALA A 584 -16.58 -12.22 -19.32
CA ALA A 584 -17.35 -11.75 -18.17
C ALA A 584 -16.50 -11.95 -16.92
N ARG A 585 -16.25 -10.89 -16.12
CA ARG A 585 -15.27 -10.93 -15.03
C ARG A 585 -15.74 -10.18 -13.81
N LEU A 586 -15.57 -10.81 -12.66
CA LEU A 586 -15.62 -10.09 -11.39
C LEU A 586 -14.24 -9.57 -11.05
N MET A 587 -14.16 -8.32 -10.64
CA MET A 587 -12.93 -7.72 -10.13
C MET A 587 -13.17 -7.22 -8.71
N THR A 588 -12.29 -7.58 -7.78
CA THR A 588 -12.31 -6.92 -6.47
C THR A 588 -12.01 -5.43 -6.66
N PRO A 589 -12.72 -4.54 -5.96
CA PRO A 589 -12.33 -3.14 -5.95
C PRO A 589 -10.91 -3.01 -5.38
N SER A 590 -10.16 -2.04 -5.87
CA SER A 590 -8.77 -1.83 -5.42
C SER A 590 -8.73 -1.20 -4.03
N ALA A 591 -7.80 -1.68 -3.19
CA ALA A 591 -7.48 -1.13 -1.88
C ALA A 591 -5.96 -1.13 -1.70
N ILE A 592 -5.31 -0.01 -1.98
CA ILE A 592 -3.86 0.07 -2.13
C ILE A 592 -3.23 1.03 -1.10
N THR A 593 -2.08 0.62 -0.58
CA THR A 593 -1.15 1.47 0.15
C THR A 593 0.30 1.05 -0.18
N HIS A 594 1.23 2.00 -0.21
CA HIS A 594 2.66 1.73 -0.40
C HIS A 594 2.95 0.79 -1.59
N VAL A 595 2.25 1.03 -2.72
CA VAL A 595 2.28 0.27 -3.97
C VAL A 595 1.82 -1.20 -3.88
N THR A 596 1.23 -1.59 -2.75
CA THR A 596 0.75 -2.96 -2.50
C THR A 596 -0.77 -3.00 -2.39
N ASP A 597 -1.40 -3.88 -3.18
CA ASP A 597 -2.82 -4.24 -3.09
C ASP A 597 -2.93 -5.77 -3.04
N THR A 598 -3.03 -6.31 -1.83
CA THR A 598 -3.13 -7.77 -1.62
C THR A 598 -4.53 -8.31 -1.91
N ASN A 599 -5.52 -7.44 -2.09
CA ASN A 599 -6.92 -7.80 -2.34
C ASN A 599 -7.24 -7.87 -3.83
N GLN A 600 -6.45 -7.23 -4.70
CA GLN A 600 -6.72 -7.15 -6.13
C GLN A 600 -6.74 -8.54 -6.78
N ARG A 601 -7.84 -8.85 -7.48
CA ARG A 601 -7.98 -10.07 -8.28
C ARG A 601 -9.01 -9.91 -9.37
N VAL A 602 -8.80 -10.64 -10.45
CA VAL A 602 -9.76 -10.86 -11.51
C VAL A 602 -10.28 -12.29 -11.41
N ILE A 603 -11.57 -12.48 -11.49
CA ILE A 603 -12.22 -13.80 -11.48
C ILE A 603 -12.94 -13.97 -12.82
N ASP A 604 -12.50 -14.91 -13.63
CA ASP A 604 -13.14 -15.27 -14.88
C ASP A 604 -14.48 -15.99 -14.60
N LEU A 605 -15.51 -15.57 -15.29
CA LEU A 605 -16.83 -16.17 -15.25
C LEU A 605 -17.12 -16.87 -16.57
N PRO A 606 -17.15 -18.20 -16.61
CA PRO A 606 -17.69 -18.91 -17.75
C PRO A 606 -19.12 -18.45 -18.02
N PHE A 607 -19.48 -18.21 -19.27
CA PHE A 607 -20.81 -17.75 -19.62
C PHE A 607 -21.33 -18.36 -20.93
N THR A 608 -22.64 -18.36 -21.08
CA THR A 608 -23.33 -18.69 -22.34
C THR A 608 -24.14 -17.47 -22.81
N PRO A 609 -24.08 -17.15 -24.13
CA PRO A 609 -24.94 -16.11 -24.69
C PRO A 609 -26.42 -16.47 -24.56
N THR A 610 -27.26 -15.47 -24.25
CA THR A 610 -28.74 -15.57 -24.24
C THR A 610 -29.35 -14.54 -25.20
N GLU A 611 -30.65 -14.57 -25.41
CA GLU A 611 -31.34 -13.59 -26.26
C GLU A 611 -31.21 -12.14 -25.77
N GLN A 612 -31.03 -11.95 -24.46
CA GLN A 612 -31.02 -10.62 -23.84
C GLN A 612 -29.66 -10.26 -23.23
N GLY A 613 -28.67 -11.16 -23.27
CA GLY A 613 -27.35 -10.93 -22.66
C GLY A 613 -26.56 -12.21 -22.48
N ILE A 614 -26.08 -12.44 -21.24
CA ILE A 614 -25.27 -13.59 -20.90
C ILE A 614 -25.78 -14.26 -19.62
N SER A 615 -25.63 -15.59 -19.56
CA SER A 615 -25.79 -16.39 -18.35
C SER A 615 -24.42 -16.79 -17.84
N VAL A 616 -24.03 -16.29 -16.67
CA VAL A 616 -22.69 -16.51 -16.09
C VAL A 616 -22.73 -17.56 -15.01
N SER A 617 -21.66 -18.38 -14.92
CA SER A 617 -21.45 -19.37 -13.86
C SER A 617 -20.38 -18.88 -12.89
N LEU A 618 -20.69 -18.86 -11.59
CA LEU A 618 -19.76 -18.43 -10.55
C LEU A 618 -18.95 -19.60 -10.01
N PRO A 619 -17.65 -19.38 -9.70
CA PRO A 619 -16.85 -20.37 -8.98
C PRO A 619 -17.45 -20.69 -7.60
N ASP A 620 -17.40 -21.95 -7.19
CA ASP A 620 -17.84 -22.39 -5.87
C ASP A 620 -16.73 -22.24 -4.79
N ASN A 621 -15.48 -22.11 -5.21
CA ASN A 621 -14.34 -22.01 -4.31
C ASN A 621 -14.23 -20.63 -3.66
N PRO A 622 -14.40 -20.51 -2.32
CA PRO A 622 -14.32 -19.22 -1.62
C PRO A 622 -12.90 -18.59 -1.62
N ALA A 623 -11.84 -19.36 -1.89
CA ALA A 623 -10.51 -18.82 -2.03
C ALA A 623 -10.29 -18.13 -3.39
N ILE A 624 -11.07 -18.49 -4.42
CA ILE A 624 -11.13 -17.80 -5.71
C ILE A 624 -12.05 -16.60 -5.61
N ALA A 625 -13.26 -16.82 -5.10
CA ALA A 625 -14.33 -15.83 -5.00
C ALA A 625 -14.80 -15.65 -3.54
N PRO A 626 -14.04 -14.95 -2.68
CA PRO A 626 -14.46 -14.61 -1.32
C PRO A 626 -15.72 -13.74 -1.31
N SER A 627 -16.59 -13.89 -0.28
CA SER A 627 -17.82 -13.08 -0.16
C SER A 627 -17.54 -11.58 -0.07
N GLY A 628 -18.33 -10.75 -0.76
CA GLY A 628 -18.22 -9.29 -0.73
C GLY A 628 -18.61 -8.63 -2.03
N TYR A 629 -18.35 -7.34 -2.14
CA TYR A 629 -18.68 -6.56 -3.33
C TYR A 629 -17.62 -6.69 -4.42
N TYR A 630 -18.11 -6.75 -5.65
CA TYR A 630 -17.30 -6.87 -6.86
C TYR A 630 -17.79 -5.91 -7.94
N MET A 631 -16.86 -5.49 -8.78
CA MET A 631 -17.11 -4.85 -10.06
C MET A 631 -17.25 -5.92 -11.14
N LEU A 632 -18.48 -6.15 -11.63
CA LEU A 632 -18.73 -7.01 -12.79
C LEU A 632 -18.48 -6.22 -14.07
N PHE A 633 -17.52 -6.68 -14.87
CA PHE A 633 -17.26 -6.19 -16.20
C PHE A 633 -17.62 -7.24 -17.25
N VAL A 634 -18.15 -6.80 -18.37
CA VAL A 634 -18.13 -7.56 -19.62
C VAL A 634 -17.17 -6.86 -20.60
N VAL A 635 -16.40 -7.64 -21.33
CA VAL A 635 -15.42 -7.13 -22.29
C VAL A 635 -15.78 -7.71 -23.65
N ASP A 636 -15.88 -6.87 -24.67
CA ASP A 636 -16.19 -7.32 -26.02
C ASP A 636 -14.99 -7.90 -26.77
N ALA A 637 -15.21 -8.39 -28.00
CA ALA A 637 -14.18 -8.97 -28.84
C ALA A 637 -13.08 -7.98 -29.23
N ALA A 638 -13.36 -6.67 -29.21
CA ALA A 638 -12.38 -5.62 -29.46
C ALA A 638 -11.56 -5.25 -28.20
N GLY A 639 -11.86 -5.86 -27.05
CA GLY A 639 -11.21 -5.58 -25.77
C GLY A 639 -11.79 -4.37 -25.02
N VAL A 640 -12.95 -3.87 -25.43
CA VAL A 640 -13.61 -2.72 -24.78
C VAL A 640 -14.42 -3.21 -23.57
N PRO A 641 -14.12 -2.77 -22.34
CA PRO A 641 -14.89 -3.15 -21.18
C PRO A 641 -16.17 -2.31 -21.04
N SER A 642 -17.19 -2.87 -20.41
CA SER A 642 -18.35 -2.12 -19.90
C SER A 642 -17.93 -1.13 -18.80
N VAL A 643 -18.81 -0.21 -18.41
CA VAL A 643 -18.78 0.32 -17.05
C VAL A 643 -19.15 -0.83 -16.12
N ALA A 644 -18.54 -0.87 -14.94
CA ALA A 644 -18.77 -1.92 -13.97
C ALA A 644 -20.22 -1.89 -13.44
N LYS A 645 -20.83 -3.07 -13.31
CA LYS A 645 -22.00 -3.25 -12.46
C LYS A 645 -21.52 -3.76 -11.10
N TRP A 646 -21.93 -3.09 -10.03
CA TRP A 646 -21.68 -3.59 -8.69
C TRP A 646 -22.56 -4.79 -8.38
N VAL A 647 -21.98 -5.85 -7.86
CA VAL A 647 -22.65 -7.05 -7.39
C VAL A 647 -22.09 -7.46 -6.04
N HIS A 648 -22.95 -7.98 -5.17
CA HIS A 648 -22.56 -8.54 -3.89
C HIS A 648 -22.59 -10.07 -3.96
N LEU A 649 -21.45 -10.70 -3.64
CA LEU A 649 -21.31 -12.14 -3.58
C LEU A 649 -21.46 -12.62 -2.13
N GLY A 650 -22.56 -13.32 -1.86
CA GLY A 650 -22.84 -13.92 -0.54
C GLY A 650 -22.14 -15.27 -0.29
#